data_a2ca50ac2c9cc5d2df4e89da173f09d3
#
_entry.id   a2ca50ac2c9cc5d2df4e89da173f09d3
#
_cell.length_a   1.000
_cell.length_b   1.000
_cell.length_c   1.000
_cell.angle_alpha   90.00
_cell.angle_beta   90.00
_cell.angle_gamma   90.00
#
_symmetry.space_group_name_H-M   'P 1'
#
loop_
_entity.id
_entity.type
_entity.pdbx_description
1 polymer ?
#
loop_
_entity_poly.entity_id
_entity_poly.type
_entity_poly.pdbx_seq_one_letter_code
_entity_poly.pdbx_strand_id
1 'polypeptide(L)'
;GVHAYWFLSEAIGIDDWLPVAERLKKLCAEHKLLADPAVTADAARVLRVPTTHNYKTTPPSPVEFLASDVPEPLDFDKFSVLLGGGMIPVPKRMVPSGANSVMNALMGNKQNTFKDIIVKTMKGTGCEQLKTIWKDQENCSEPMWRAGLSIAKFCVDANSAAKNISKNHEGYSPEDTRDKMELIKGPYLCTSFDEFNPDVCPKCPNWGKVKSPIVLGSSVVEATEEDNIVEVPEMDLPDSPTTTYVIPTYPRPFFRGTNGGVYIRTTNAEGDPDEKVVYHNDLYIIKRISDVEMGEAVVVRLHLPKDGVREFTIPLTAVTSKEELRKQMSMHGVAVSRMDDLMAYMTTWVNELQAKGVATEARRQFGWTGEDFKSFVLGDKEIFGNIVSDNPPSTPTAGLFHAFEPKGTLQDWIDMANFYDRDGFELHQYIVGTGFGSPLMALSPVACAGFHVHSKESGIGKTTAMYVGASIWGSPKALVLGEDDTQHSRMNRSELYQNLPLYIDELTELEGKELSSLIYQISSGKQRNRMTSGGNNTERARGKPWKLLSVTTGNCSAIEKVSLYKTMPKAEAQRMMETKAVRLFDENKTKHLTDAHATNAETVYGHAGIVYIQYIIANIDAVTKLLGQVQAKIDKAADLTAENRFWSAGAAADLTGVLIAKKLGLVNYDTSKLFSYIVKMLKENKNSVADMNSPAIETLNDYFHENWGNILKIKSTDDLRKGQDNGLDSLVIPELDPKIRLVGRYETDTKVAFLSPKPLKVWCGRQQINYSSFIEELKTNFGAKTVKIRLTKGTNMRLASSWCLSIDCSKMDVDIDVNVEV
;
A
#
# COMPACT_ATOMS: atom_id res chain seq x y z
N GLY A 1 -38.22 -6.28 19.32
CA GLY A 1 -38.15 -7.57 18.63
C GLY A 1 -38.85 -8.64 19.46
N VAL A 2 -39.27 -9.71 18.84
CA VAL A 2 -39.92 -10.86 19.49
C VAL A 2 -38.90 -11.98 19.54
N HIS A 3 -38.83 -12.68 20.68
CA HIS A 3 -38.03 -13.90 20.83
C HIS A 3 -39.01 -15.08 20.92
N ALA A 4 -38.77 -16.14 20.14
CA ALA A 4 -39.51 -17.39 20.24
C ALA A 4 -38.67 -18.44 20.97
N TYR A 5 -39.27 -19.18 21.88
CA TYR A 5 -38.65 -20.21 22.70
C TYR A 5 -39.38 -21.53 22.51
N TRP A 6 -38.62 -22.59 22.31
CA TRP A 6 -39.10 -23.97 22.29
C TRP A 6 -38.56 -24.67 23.54
N PHE A 7 -39.42 -25.01 24.47
CA PHE A 7 -39.07 -25.73 25.66
C PHE A 7 -38.97 -27.20 25.36
N LEU A 8 -37.80 -27.80 25.60
CA LEU A 8 -37.60 -29.23 25.39
C LEU A 8 -37.84 -30.00 26.67
N SER A 9 -38.31 -31.26 26.55
CA SER A 9 -38.60 -32.14 27.69
C SER A 9 -37.35 -32.63 28.43
N GLU A 10 -36.18 -32.52 27.79
CA GLU A 10 -34.90 -32.96 28.36
C GLU A 10 -33.75 -32.05 27.92
N ALA A 11 -32.64 -32.09 28.61
CA ALA A 11 -31.43 -31.36 28.28
C ALA A 11 -30.70 -32.07 27.15
N ILE A 12 -30.48 -31.36 26.02
CA ILE A 12 -29.86 -31.93 24.84
C ILE A 12 -28.38 -31.47 24.75
N GLY A 13 -27.51 -32.39 24.36
CA GLY A 13 -26.10 -32.09 24.07
C GLY A 13 -25.98 -31.11 22.90
N ILE A 14 -24.96 -30.25 22.93
CA ILE A 14 -24.72 -29.26 21.90
C ILE A 14 -24.52 -29.89 20.51
N ASP A 15 -23.92 -31.06 20.45
CA ASP A 15 -23.64 -31.78 19.21
C ASP A 15 -24.93 -32.32 18.55
N ASP A 16 -25.95 -32.63 19.33
CA ASP A 16 -27.26 -33.06 18.87
C ASP A 16 -28.17 -31.85 18.57
N TRP A 17 -28.10 -30.82 19.38
CA TRP A 17 -28.88 -29.59 19.23
C TRP A 17 -28.51 -28.78 18.00
N LEU A 18 -27.20 -28.59 17.72
CA LEU A 18 -26.70 -27.67 16.69
C LEU A 18 -27.20 -27.99 15.27
N PRO A 19 -27.24 -29.25 14.79
CA PRO A 19 -27.80 -29.57 13.49
C PRO A 19 -29.27 -29.19 13.34
N VAL A 20 -30.05 -29.35 14.41
CA VAL A 20 -31.49 -29.03 14.44
C VAL A 20 -31.70 -27.51 14.41
N ALA A 21 -30.88 -26.77 15.16
CA ALA A 21 -30.88 -25.31 15.18
C ALA A 21 -30.48 -24.68 13.82
N GLU A 22 -29.47 -25.26 13.16
CA GLU A 22 -29.05 -24.84 11.80
C GLU A 22 -30.13 -25.15 10.75
N ARG A 23 -30.85 -26.28 10.93
CA ARG A 23 -31.99 -26.61 10.05
C ARG A 23 -33.12 -25.62 10.23
N LEU A 24 -33.46 -25.21 11.47
CA LEU A 24 -34.43 -24.20 11.76
C LEU A 24 -34.07 -22.86 11.12
N LYS A 25 -32.81 -22.46 11.27
CA LYS A 25 -32.24 -21.25 10.64
C LYS A 25 -32.42 -21.27 9.11
N LYS A 26 -32.12 -22.40 8.48
CA LYS A 26 -32.30 -22.57 7.05
C LYS A 26 -33.77 -22.48 6.61
N LEU A 27 -34.67 -23.10 7.35
CA LEU A 27 -36.12 -23.04 7.12
C LEU A 27 -36.64 -21.58 7.27
N CYS A 28 -36.18 -20.83 8.25
CA CYS A 28 -36.52 -19.42 8.39
C CYS A 28 -36.11 -18.63 7.13
N ALA A 29 -34.93 -18.88 6.59
CA ALA A 29 -34.44 -18.23 5.36
C ALA A 29 -35.25 -18.68 4.12
N GLU A 30 -35.53 -19.96 3.97
CA GLU A 30 -36.31 -20.55 2.85
C GLU A 30 -37.72 -19.95 2.80
N HIS A 31 -38.35 -19.79 3.96
CA HIS A 31 -39.68 -19.19 4.08
C HIS A 31 -39.70 -17.66 4.22
N LYS A 32 -38.56 -17.00 4.05
CA LYS A 32 -38.41 -15.54 4.13
C LYS A 32 -38.92 -14.94 5.45
N LEU A 33 -38.82 -15.70 6.54
CA LEU A 33 -39.15 -15.19 7.86
C LEU A 33 -38.08 -14.19 8.29
N LEU A 34 -38.48 -13.03 8.80
CA LEU A 34 -37.58 -11.97 9.28
C LEU A 34 -36.98 -12.35 10.66
N ALA A 35 -36.28 -13.48 10.72
CA ALA A 35 -35.54 -13.94 11.88
C ALA A 35 -34.09 -13.51 11.79
N ASP A 36 -33.47 -13.13 12.90
CA ASP A 36 -32.05 -12.79 12.95
C ASP A 36 -31.21 -14.09 12.78
N PRO A 37 -30.48 -14.24 11.66
CA PRO A 37 -29.72 -15.46 11.41
C PRO A 37 -28.60 -15.71 12.43
N ALA A 38 -28.13 -14.66 13.13
CA ALA A 38 -27.09 -14.77 14.14
C ALA A 38 -27.61 -15.32 15.49
N VAL A 39 -28.93 -15.34 15.69
CA VAL A 39 -29.53 -15.79 16.97
C VAL A 39 -29.99 -17.24 16.90
N THR A 40 -30.48 -17.69 15.75
CA THR A 40 -31.22 -18.96 15.60
C THR A 40 -30.40 -20.22 15.89
N ALA A 41 -29.08 -20.18 15.73
CA ALA A 41 -28.19 -21.33 15.92
C ALA A 41 -26.94 -20.99 16.79
N ASP A 42 -27.08 -20.07 17.73
CA ASP A 42 -26.00 -19.62 18.62
C ASP A 42 -26.23 -20.14 20.06
N ALA A 43 -25.54 -21.20 20.42
CA ALA A 43 -25.63 -21.81 21.75
C ALA A 43 -25.04 -20.96 22.89
N ALA A 44 -24.23 -19.96 22.58
CA ALA A 44 -23.58 -19.10 23.55
C ALA A 44 -24.39 -17.81 23.83
N ARG A 45 -25.50 -17.58 23.12
CA ARG A 45 -26.23 -16.31 23.22
C ARG A 45 -27.10 -16.22 24.46
N VAL A 46 -26.91 -15.13 25.18
CA VAL A 46 -27.77 -14.74 26.29
C VAL A 46 -28.92 -13.90 25.76
N LEU A 47 -30.16 -14.36 25.95
CA LEU A 47 -31.38 -13.63 25.62
C LEU A 47 -31.86 -12.77 26.81
N ARG A 48 -32.68 -11.74 26.52
CA ARG A 48 -33.25 -10.90 27.59
C ARG A 48 -34.25 -11.69 28.41
N VAL A 49 -34.11 -11.62 29.71
CA VAL A 49 -35.02 -12.28 30.62
C VAL A 49 -36.34 -11.51 30.66
N PRO A 50 -37.52 -12.18 30.57
CA PRO A 50 -38.79 -11.56 30.81
C PRO A 50 -38.88 -10.91 32.20
N THR A 51 -39.73 -9.89 32.36
CA THR A 51 -39.87 -9.05 33.56
C THR A 51 -38.70 -8.08 33.83
N THR A 52 -37.73 -7.98 32.88
CA THR A 52 -36.66 -6.99 32.92
C THR A 52 -36.96 -5.83 31.97
N HIS A 53 -36.02 -4.89 31.82
CA HIS A 53 -36.12 -3.79 30.88
C HIS A 53 -34.97 -3.78 29.85
N ASN A 54 -35.32 -3.42 28.63
CA ASN A 54 -34.33 -3.19 27.55
C ASN A 54 -33.85 -1.74 27.60
N TYR A 55 -32.65 -1.52 28.09
CA TYR A 55 -32.03 -0.19 28.24
C TYR A 55 -31.37 0.33 26.95
N LYS A 56 -31.49 -0.37 25.81
CA LYS A 56 -31.05 0.14 24.49
C LYS A 56 -32.06 1.10 23.86
N THR A 57 -33.23 1.26 24.45
CA THR A 57 -34.28 2.20 24.04
C THR A 57 -34.44 3.32 25.06
N THR A 58 -34.81 4.52 24.64
CA THR A 58 -35.08 5.65 25.51
C THR A 58 -36.51 6.12 25.27
N PRO A 59 -37.49 5.94 26.21
CA PRO A 59 -37.31 5.30 27.53
C PRO A 59 -37.09 3.80 27.44
N PRO A 60 -36.53 3.15 28.48
CA PRO A 60 -36.33 1.70 28.55
C PRO A 60 -37.63 0.94 28.31
N SER A 61 -37.60 -0.05 27.39
CA SER A 61 -38.79 -0.84 27.04
C SER A 61 -38.88 -2.08 27.92
N PRO A 62 -40.06 -2.41 28.51
CA PRO A 62 -40.21 -3.67 29.26
C PRO A 62 -40.07 -4.88 28.38
N VAL A 63 -39.54 -5.98 28.95
CA VAL A 63 -39.48 -7.29 28.31
C VAL A 63 -40.57 -8.16 28.89
N GLU A 64 -41.60 -8.42 28.10
CA GLU A 64 -42.81 -9.08 28.51
C GLU A 64 -43.02 -10.40 27.79
N PHE A 65 -43.77 -11.33 28.39
CA PHE A 65 -44.26 -12.51 27.70
C PHE A 65 -45.41 -12.12 26.79
N LEU A 66 -45.39 -12.57 25.55
CA LEU A 66 -46.52 -12.38 24.62
C LEU A 66 -47.59 -13.48 24.75
N ALA A 67 -47.23 -14.62 25.35
CA ALA A 67 -48.14 -15.73 25.62
C ALA A 67 -48.35 -15.89 27.12
N SER A 68 -49.59 -16.09 27.55
CA SER A 68 -49.94 -16.26 28.97
C SER A 68 -49.68 -17.67 29.51
N ASP A 69 -49.61 -18.66 28.62
CA ASP A 69 -49.48 -20.06 28.98
C ASP A 69 -48.14 -20.59 28.55
N VAL A 70 -47.43 -21.30 29.46
CA VAL A 70 -46.20 -22.01 29.13
C VAL A 70 -46.61 -23.28 28.39
N PRO A 71 -46.19 -23.47 27.14
CA PRO A 71 -46.54 -24.64 26.37
C PRO A 71 -45.91 -25.90 27.00
N GLU A 72 -46.53 -27.05 26.76
CA GLU A 72 -45.94 -28.34 27.15
C GLU A 72 -44.55 -28.50 26.49
N PRO A 73 -43.59 -29.01 27.26
CA PRO A 73 -42.27 -29.28 26.72
C PRO A 73 -42.30 -30.23 25.54
N LEU A 74 -41.57 -29.89 24.50
CA LEU A 74 -41.46 -30.68 23.26
C LEU A 74 -40.40 -31.79 23.41
N ASP A 75 -40.76 -32.96 22.92
CA ASP A 75 -39.81 -34.05 22.71
C ASP A 75 -38.86 -33.65 21.57
N PHE A 76 -37.58 -33.78 21.79
CA PHE A 76 -36.54 -33.31 20.84
C PHE A 76 -36.57 -34.06 19.53
N ASP A 77 -36.82 -35.38 19.54
CA ASP A 77 -36.88 -36.20 18.33
C ASP A 77 -38.05 -35.79 17.47
N LYS A 78 -39.22 -35.56 18.09
CA LYS A 78 -40.42 -35.09 17.40
C LYS A 78 -40.20 -33.68 16.83
N PHE A 79 -39.53 -32.80 17.57
CA PHE A 79 -39.18 -31.47 17.11
C PHE A 79 -38.24 -31.52 15.92
N SER A 80 -37.22 -32.38 15.96
CA SER A 80 -36.30 -32.62 14.85
C SER A 80 -37.02 -33.13 13.60
N VAL A 81 -37.96 -34.08 13.74
CA VAL A 81 -38.79 -34.60 12.65
C VAL A 81 -39.69 -33.53 12.05
N LEU A 82 -40.30 -32.69 12.86
CA LEU A 82 -41.13 -31.57 12.42
C LEU A 82 -40.37 -30.57 11.53
N LEU A 83 -39.08 -30.39 11.78
CA LEU A 83 -38.20 -29.53 10.97
C LEU A 83 -37.74 -30.21 9.68
N GLY A 84 -38.25 -31.39 9.35
CA GLY A 84 -37.91 -32.13 8.12
C GLY A 84 -36.69 -33.05 8.29
N GLY A 85 -36.32 -33.36 9.52
CA GLY A 85 -35.32 -34.36 9.86
C GLY A 85 -35.91 -35.77 9.83
N GLY A 86 -35.94 -36.42 8.68
CA GLY A 86 -35.77 -37.89 8.68
C GLY A 86 -34.36 -38.13 9.23
N MET A 87 -34.12 -39.27 9.97
CA MET A 87 -32.79 -39.63 10.44
C MET A 87 -31.80 -39.49 9.30
N ILE A 88 -31.19 -38.31 9.20
CA ILE A 88 -29.93 -38.19 8.46
C ILE A 88 -28.96 -38.96 9.34
N PRO A 89 -28.31 -40.01 8.83
CA PRO A 89 -27.16 -40.55 9.55
C PRO A 89 -26.30 -39.32 9.80
N VAL A 90 -26.06 -38.99 11.06
CA VAL A 90 -25.09 -37.96 11.43
C VAL A 90 -23.87 -38.32 10.60
N PRO A 91 -23.42 -37.52 9.62
CA PRO A 91 -22.16 -37.80 9.01
C PRO A 91 -21.24 -37.76 10.24
N LYS A 92 -20.64 -38.90 10.59
CA LYS A 92 -19.55 -38.91 11.56
C LYS A 92 -18.74 -37.72 11.20
N ARG A 93 -18.75 -36.70 12.10
CA ARG A 93 -18.06 -35.46 11.90
C ARG A 93 -16.70 -35.83 11.35
N MET A 94 -16.50 -35.72 10.05
CA MET A 94 -15.17 -35.70 9.50
C MET A 94 -14.60 -34.43 10.11
N VAL A 95 -13.87 -34.62 11.19
CA VAL A 95 -13.01 -33.58 11.74
C VAL A 95 -12.23 -33.09 10.54
N PRO A 96 -12.30 -31.81 10.16
CA PRO A 96 -11.56 -31.32 9.01
C PRO A 96 -10.15 -31.87 9.14
N SER A 97 -9.61 -32.50 8.12
CA SER A 97 -8.29 -33.13 8.13
C SER A 97 -7.18 -32.20 8.66
N GLY A 98 -7.43 -30.87 8.59
CA GLY A 98 -6.54 -29.85 9.15
C GLY A 98 -6.52 -29.77 10.68
N ALA A 99 -7.68 -29.92 11.39
CA ALA A 99 -7.69 -29.93 12.85
C ALA A 99 -7.01 -31.21 13.40
N ASN A 100 -7.16 -32.33 12.69
CA ASN A 100 -6.43 -33.54 13.01
C ASN A 100 -4.93 -33.43 12.70
N SER A 101 -4.52 -32.69 11.68
CA SER A 101 -3.10 -32.54 11.39
C SER A 101 -2.38 -31.67 12.43
N VAL A 102 -3.01 -30.59 12.90
CA VAL A 102 -2.44 -29.74 13.96
C VAL A 102 -2.44 -30.46 15.29
N MET A 103 -3.52 -31.17 15.63
CA MET A 103 -3.58 -31.99 16.86
C MET A 103 -2.61 -33.18 16.78
N ASN A 104 -2.49 -33.84 15.62
CA ASN A 104 -1.53 -34.92 15.40
C ASN A 104 -0.09 -34.41 15.41
N ALA A 105 0.19 -33.22 14.85
CA ALA A 105 1.50 -32.57 14.94
C ALA A 105 1.88 -32.23 16.39
N LEU A 106 0.93 -31.71 17.18
CA LEU A 106 1.11 -31.45 18.61
C LEU A 106 1.33 -32.72 19.41
N MET A 107 0.60 -33.78 19.08
CA MET A 107 0.76 -35.11 19.72
C MET A 107 2.06 -35.78 19.25
N GLY A 108 2.48 -35.55 18.01
CA GLY A 108 3.74 -36.09 17.46
C GLY A 108 4.98 -35.44 18.09
N ASN A 109 4.88 -34.22 18.61
CA ASN A 109 5.98 -33.56 19.35
C ASN A 109 6.13 -34.13 20.78
N LYS A 110 5.14 -34.85 21.29
CA LYS A 110 5.20 -35.45 22.64
C LYS A 110 5.60 -36.90 22.56
N GLN A 111 6.67 -37.22 23.26
CA GLN A 111 7.10 -38.58 23.49
C GLN A 111 6.95 -38.92 24.96
N ASN A 112 6.58 -40.16 25.26
CA ASN A 112 6.48 -40.67 26.62
C ASN A 112 7.68 -41.54 26.94
N THR A 113 8.43 -41.21 27.96
CA THR A 113 9.60 -41.98 28.42
C THR A 113 9.24 -42.64 29.73
N PHE A 114 9.33 -43.99 29.78
CA PHE A 114 9.03 -44.74 31.00
C PHE A 114 10.00 -44.40 32.12
N LYS A 115 11.26 -44.16 31.78
CA LYS A 115 12.28 -43.71 32.71
C LYS A 115 11.82 -42.46 33.49
N ASP A 116 11.25 -41.46 32.79
CA ASP A 116 10.80 -40.22 33.45
C ASP A 116 9.59 -40.45 34.34
N ILE A 117 8.68 -41.34 33.94
CA ILE A 117 7.57 -41.78 34.79
C ILE A 117 8.11 -42.36 36.11
N ILE A 118 9.10 -43.27 36.03
CA ILE A 118 9.67 -43.90 37.22
C ILE A 118 10.47 -42.89 38.06
N VAL A 119 11.22 -41.99 37.45
CA VAL A 119 11.94 -40.93 38.23
C VAL A 119 10.96 -40.07 39.03
N LYS A 120 9.88 -39.60 38.42
CA LYS A 120 8.81 -38.86 39.10
C LYS A 120 8.12 -39.71 40.19
N THR A 121 7.88 -40.96 39.86
CA THR A 121 7.30 -41.92 40.81
C THR A 121 8.15 -42.12 42.05
N MET A 122 9.46 -42.26 41.86
CA MET A 122 10.37 -42.45 43.00
C MET A 122 10.57 -41.20 43.86
N LYS A 123 10.40 -39.99 43.23
CA LYS A 123 10.36 -38.72 43.95
C LYS A 123 9.05 -38.46 44.68
N GLY A 124 8.00 -39.30 44.49
CA GLY A 124 6.69 -39.11 45.14
C GLY A 124 5.71 -38.21 44.38
N THR A 125 6.08 -37.72 43.18
CA THR A 125 5.24 -36.87 42.31
C THR A 125 4.63 -37.67 41.13
N GLY A 126 4.94 -38.96 41.01
CA GLY A 126 4.50 -39.87 39.97
C GLY A 126 3.30 -40.73 40.33
N CYS A 127 3.29 -41.99 39.88
CA CYS A 127 2.22 -42.95 40.04
C CYS A 127 2.52 -43.93 41.22
N GLU A 128 1.74 -43.93 42.29
CA GLU A 128 1.95 -44.83 43.44
C GLU A 128 1.76 -46.31 43.06
N GLN A 129 0.90 -46.65 42.10
CA GLN A 129 0.77 -48.03 41.60
C GLN A 129 2.03 -48.52 40.90
N LEU A 130 2.59 -47.71 40.00
CA LEU A 130 3.88 -48.04 39.38
C LEU A 130 5.02 -48.11 40.36
N LYS A 131 4.97 -47.32 41.44
CA LYS A 131 5.92 -47.41 42.55
C LYS A 131 5.83 -48.75 43.30
N THR A 132 4.59 -49.24 43.53
CA THR A 132 4.36 -50.56 44.11
C THR A 132 4.91 -51.67 43.23
N ILE A 133 4.56 -51.67 41.95
CA ILE A 133 5.10 -52.63 40.96
C ILE A 133 6.64 -52.58 40.92
N TRP A 134 7.21 -51.38 40.85
CA TRP A 134 8.67 -51.22 40.74
C TRP A 134 9.45 -51.70 41.93
N LYS A 135 8.89 -51.53 43.17
CA LYS A 135 9.55 -51.89 44.40
C LYS A 135 9.39 -53.37 44.79
N ASP A 136 8.25 -53.95 44.42
CA ASP A 136 7.93 -55.35 44.77
C ASP A 136 7.45 -56.11 43.54
N GLN A 137 8.40 -56.45 42.70
CA GLN A 137 8.11 -57.19 41.45
C GLN A 137 7.80 -58.63 41.68
N GLU A 138 8.38 -59.25 42.72
CA GLU A 138 8.23 -60.67 43.06
C GLU A 138 6.80 -61.01 43.49
N ASN A 139 6.17 -60.11 44.26
CA ASN A 139 4.82 -60.29 44.76
C ASN A 139 3.76 -59.58 43.90
N CYS A 140 4.15 -59.04 42.72
CA CYS A 140 3.22 -58.34 41.86
C CYS A 140 2.26 -59.32 41.16
N SER A 141 0.95 -59.12 41.31
CA SER A 141 -0.04 -59.94 40.60
C SER A 141 0.04 -59.78 39.09
N GLU A 142 -0.32 -60.86 38.36
CA GLU A 142 -0.29 -60.84 36.86
C GLU A 142 -1.07 -59.65 36.27
N PRO A 143 -2.30 -59.29 36.73
CA PRO A 143 -3.04 -58.15 36.18
C PRO A 143 -2.30 -56.79 36.39
N MET A 144 -1.67 -56.64 37.57
CA MET A 144 -0.90 -55.44 37.90
C MET A 144 0.39 -55.34 37.07
N TRP A 145 1.12 -56.45 36.89
CA TRP A 145 2.30 -56.52 36.06
C TRP A 145 1.95 -56.17 34.60
N ARG A 146 0.85 -56.73 34.08
CA ARG A 146 0.34 -56.45 32.77
C ARG A 146 -0.07 -54.97 32.61
N ALA A 147 -0.64 -54.38 33.64
CA ALA A 147 -0.95 -52.95 33.71
C ALA A 147 0.33 -52.10 33.61
N GLY A 148 1.38 -52.46 34.32
CA GLY A 148 2.70 -51.84 34.25
C GLY A 148 3.32 -51.94 32.85
N LEU A 149 3.26 -53.13 32.21
CA LEU A 149 3.70 -53.38 30.84
C LEU A 149 2.92 -52.55 29.81
N SER A 150 1.63 -52.28 30.08
CA SER A 150 0.84 -51.44 29.22
C SER A 150 1.35 -50.01 29.12
N ILE A 151 1.88 -49.47 30.21
CA ILE A 151 2.50 -48.15 30.22
C ILE A 151 3.88 -48.21 29.50
N ALA A 152 4.69 -49.23 29.83
CA ALA A 152 6.00 -49.43 29.22
C ALA A 152 5.95 -49.56 27.71
N LYS A 153 4.99 -50.33 27.15
CA LYS A 153 4.83 -50.56 25.70
C LYS A 153 4.71 -49.29 24.86
N PHE A 154 4.00 -48.32 25.38
CA PHE A 154 3.71 -47.04 24.65
C PHE A 154 4.70 -45.91 24.98
N CYS A 155 5.84 -46.24 25.58
CA CYS A 155 6.97 -45.34 25.78
C CYS A 155 8.07 -45.59 24.76
N VAL A 156 8.86 -44.57 24.43
CA VAL A 156 9.99 -44.69 23.44
C VAL A 156 11.07 -45.65 23.91
N ASP A 157 11.24 -45.83 25.25
CA ASP A 157 12.15 -46.75 25.89
C ASP A 157 11.50 -48.11 26.23
N ALA A 158 10.45 -48.50 25.47
CA ALA A 158 9.60 -49.67 25.75
C ALA A 158 10.35 -50.96 26.08
N ASN A 159 11.37 -51.32 25.30
CA ASN A 159 12.14 -52.57 25.48
C ASN A 159 12.93 -52.57 26.81
N SER A 160 13.57 -51.46 27.15
CA SER A 160 14.32 -51.31 28.40
C SER A 160 13.34 -51.21 29.59
N ALA A 161 12.22 -50.52 29.42
CA ALA A 161 11.17 -50.36 30.39
C ALA A 161 10.54 -51.68 30.75
N ALA A 162 10.12 -52.46 29.75
CA ALA A 162 9.54 -53.79 29.94
C ALA A 162 10.49 -54.72 30.71
N LYS A 163 11.76 -54.78 30.35
CA LYS A 163 12.79 -55.54 31.06
C LYS A 163 12.91 -55.07 32.53
N ASN A 164 13.00 -53.78 32.77
CA ASN A 164 13.28 -53.25 34.07
C ASN A 164 12.09 -53.39 35.06
N ILE A 165 10.84 -53.37 34.58
CA ILE A 165 9.66 -53.53 35.43
C ILE A 165 9.30 -55.00 35.64
N SER A 166 9.93 -55.92 34.87
CA SER A 166 9.57 -57.35 34.87
C SER A 166 10.67 -58.26 35.43
N LYS A 167 11.92 -57.86 35.46
CA LYS A 167 13.09 -58.71 35.68
C LYS A 167 13.09 -59.60 36.92
N ASN A 168 12.38 -59.21 37.96
CA ASN A 168 12.23 -59.94 39.22
C ASN A 168 10.81 -60.52 39.38
N HIS A 169 9.96 -60.47 38.39
CA HIS A 169 8.60 -61.03 38.45
C HIS A 169 8.68 -62.56 38.23
N GLU A 170 7.95 -63.37 39.00
CA GLU A 170 7.98 -64.84 38.94
C GLU A 170 7.64 -65.37 37.54
N GLY A 171 6.75 -64.74 36.78
CA GLY A 171 6.36 -65.06 35.43
C GLY A 171 7.21 -64.41 34.33
N TYR A 172 8.38 -63.84 34.63
CA TYR A 172 9.22 -63.16 33.65
C TYR A 172 10.02 -64.13 32.77
N SER A 173 9.71 -64.12 31.46
CA SER A 173 10.65 -64.54 30.42
C SER A 173 10.68 -63.47 29.32
N PRO A 174 11.76 -63.28 28.61
CA PRO A 174 11.82 -62.31 27.53
C PRO A 174 10.82 -62.53 26.41
N GLU A 175 10.47 -63.79 26.13
CA GLU A 175 9.53 -64.21 25.10
C GLU A 175 8.10 -63.98 25.55
N ASP A 176 7.70 -64.50 26.71
CA ASP A 176 6.33 -64.33 27.27
C ASP A 176 6.05 -62.85 27.53
N THR A 177 7.04 -62.08 27.95
CA THR A 177 6.85 -60.65 28.16
C THR A 177 6.57 -59.93 26.84
N ARG A 178 7.24 -60.30 25.75
CA ARG A 178 7.02 -59.75 24.40
C ARG A 178 5.61 -60.11 23.91
N ASP A 179 5.23 -61.36 24.04
CA ASP A 179 3.91 -61.87 23.58
C ASP A 179 2.78 -61.17 24.39
N LYS A 180 2.94 -60.96 25.67
CA LYS A 180 2.01 -60.19 26.50
C LYS A 180 1.91 -58.76 26.06
N MET A 181 3.06 -58.11 25.74
CA MET A 181 3.08 -56.75 25.24
C MET A 181 2.35 -56.66 23.88
N GLU A 182 2.52 -57.63 23.00
CA GLU A 182 1.83 -57.62 21.70
C GLU A 182 0.32 -57.62 21.84
N LEU A 183 -0.24 -58.30 22.79
CA LEU A 183 -1.68 -58.37 23.07
C LEU A 183 -2.28 -57.10 23.66
N ILE A 184 -1.44 -56.20 24.19
CA ILE A 184 -1.89 -54.94 24.79
C ILE A 184 -2.21 -53.94 23.71
N LYS A 185 -3.45 -53.44 23.63
CA LYS A 185 -3.91 -52.51 22.58
C LYS A 185 -3.75 -51.00 22.93
N GLY A 186 -3.51 -50.68 24.20
CA GLY A 186 -3.38 -49.29 24.67
C GLY A 186 -2.87 -49.21 26.12
N PRO A 187 -2.39 -48.04 26.57
CA PRO A 187 -2.00 -47.85 27.95
C PRO A 187 -3.21 -47.91 28.87
N TYR A 188 -3.09 -48.65 29.97
CA TYR A 188 -4.19 -48.79 30.93
C TYR A 188 -4.49 -47.46 31.63
N LEU A 189 -5.76 -47.26 31.98
CA LEU A 189 -6.24 -46.09 32.71
C LEU A 189 -5.94 -46.22 34.21
N CYS A 190 -5.91 -45.12 34.94
CA CYS A 190 -5.76 -45.11 36.38
C CYS A 190 -6.87 -45.93 37.10
N THR A 191 -8.09 -45.92 36.54
CA THR A 191 -9.21 -46.75 37.03
C THR A 191 -8.90 -48.24 36.93
N SER A 192 -8.27 -48.72 35.86
CA SER A 192 -7.88 -50.14 35.76
C SER A 192 -6.81 -50.54 36.76
N PHE A 193 -5.88 -49.66 37.09
CA PHE A 193 -4.91 -49.88 38.15
C PHE A 193 -5.59 -49.97 39.53
N ASP A 194 -6.62 -49.12 39.79
CA ASP A 194 -7.38 -49.09 41.02
C ASP A 194 -8.23 -50.36 41.19
N GLU A 195 -8.82 -50.87 40.07
CA GLU A 195 -9.56 -52.13 40.08
C GLU A 195 -8.67 -53.34 40.45
N PHE A 196 -7.41 -53.33 39.98
CA PHE A 196 -6.48 -54.47 40.22
C PHE A 196 -5.80 -54.39 41.60
N ASN A 197 -5.62 -53.19 42.15
CA ASN A 197 -5.03 -52.97 43.45
C ASN A 197 -5.69 -51.76 44.15
N PRO A 198 -6.85 -51.97 44.79
CA PRO A 198 -7.61 -50.93 45.47
C PRO A 198 -6.82 -50.25 46.62
N ASP A 199 -7.27 -49.08 47.05
CA ASP A 199 -6.73 -48.29 48.19
C ASP A 199 -5.38 -47.59 47.92
N VAL A 200 -4.73 -47.80 46.81
CA VAL A 200 -3.46 -47.12 46.44
C VAL A 200 -3.70 -45.85 45.63
N CYS A 201 -4.60 -45.92 44.63
CA CYS A 201 -4.89 -44.77 43.76
C CYS A 201 -5.48 -43.55 44.47
N PRO A 202 -6.38 -43.70 45.49
CA PRO A 202 -6.87 -42.55 46.27
C PRO A 202 -5.77 -41.79 47.04
N LYS A 203 -4.63 -42.43 47.28
CA LYS A 203 -3.46 -41.79 47.94
C LYS A 203 -2.46 -41.20 46.94
N CYS A 204 -2.67 -41.44 45.65
CA CYS A 204 -1.77 -40.96 44.56
C CYS A 204 -1.97 -39.46 44.33
N PRO A 205 -0.90 -38.64 44.28
CA PRO A 205 -1.00 -37.19 44.03
C PRO A 205 -1.61 -36.83 42.67
N ASN A 206 -1.65 -37.80 41.75
CA ASN A 206 -2.18 -37.61 40.39
C ASN A 206 -3.57 -38.24 40.21
N TRP A 207 -4.18 -38.81 41.24
CA TRP A 207 -5.53 -39.37 41.16
C TRP A 207 -6.58 -38.34 40.80
N GLY A 208 -7.39 -38.62 39.78
CA GLY A 208 -8.37 -37.68 39.21
C GLY A 208 -7.80 -36.53 38.36
N LYS A 209 -6.48 -36.32 38.37
CA LYS A 209 -5.81 -35.30 37.57
C LYS A 209 -5.36 -35.84 36.20
N VAL A 210 -5.00 -37.10 36.12
CA VAL A 210 -4.58 -37.76 34.87
C VAL A 210 -5.42 -39.02 34.64
N LYS A 211 -5.66 -39.37 33.38
CA LYS A 211 -6.44 -40.57 33.04
C LYS A 211 -5.59 -41.86 32.98
N SER A 212 -4.29 -41.72 32.73
CA SER A 212 -3.34 -42.83 32.67
C SER A 212 -1.96 -42.35 33.11
N PRO A 213 -1.17 -43.22 33.82
CA PRO A 213 0.19 -42.90 34.27
C PRO A 213 1.14 -42.53 33.12
N ILE A 214 0.87 -42.93 31.86
CA ILE A 214 1.74 -42.64 30.71
C ILE A 214 1.98 -41.13 30.50
N VAL A 215 0.97 -40.32 30.82
CA VAL A 215 1.04 -38.85 30.69
C VAL A 215 2.14 -38.25 31.55
N LEU A 216 2.53 -38.90 32.64
CA LEU A 216 3.57 -38.42 33.56
C LEU A 216 4.96 -38.45 32.94
N GLY A 217 5.17 -39.23 31.87
CA GLY A 217 6.43 -39.29 31.11
C GLY A 217 6.46 -38.46 29.85
N SER A 218 5.44 -37.64 29.64
CA SER A 218 5.31 -36.86 28.42
C SER A 218 6.27 -35.66 28.39
N SER A 219 7.11 -35.60 27.39
CA SER A 219 8.00 -34.48 27.10
C SER A 219 7.93 -34.11 25.60
N VAL A 220 8.23 -32.86 25.27
CA VAL A 220 8.31 -32.39 23.89
C VAL A 220 9.71 -32.63 23.37
N VAL A 221 9.83 -33.24 22.19
CA VAL A 221 11.12 -33.45 21.55
C VAL A 221 11.53 -32.17 20.83
N GLU A 222 12.71 -31.66 21.17
CA GLU A 222 13.30 -30.49 20.52
C GLU A 222 13.74 -30.85 19.10
N ALA A 223 13.47 -29.97 18.14
CA ALA A 223 13.85 -30.12 16.76
C ALA A 223 15.39 -30.14 16.60
N THR A 224 15.87 -31.00 15.75
CA THR A 224 17.29 -31.09 15.34
C THR A 224 17.58 -30.09 14.21
N GLU A 225 18.84 -29.96 13.81
CA GLU A 225 19.20 -29.10 12.66
C GLU A 225 18.54 -29.59 11.36
N GLU A 226 18.36 -30.89 11.18
CA GLU A 226 17.66 -31.47 10.02
C GLU A 226 16.16 -31.12 10.04
N ASP A 227 15.52 -31.17 11.21
CA ASP A 227 14.11 -30.80 11.38
C ASP A 227 13.85 -29.29 11.10
N ASN A 228 14.90 -28.48 11.14
CA ASN A 228 14.80 -27.04 10.88
C ASN A 228 14.82 -26.69 9.39
N ILE A 229 15.01 -27.66 8.51
CA ILE A 229 14.88 -27.49 7.06
C ILE A 229 13.45 -27.87 6.68
N VAL A 230 12.67 -26.89 6.24
CA VAL A 230 11.25 -27.08 5.93
C VAL A 230 10.98 -26.72 4.47
N GLU A 231 10.46 -27.66 3.71
CA GLU A 231 10.00 -27.45 2.34
C GLU A 231 8.51 -27.07 2.34
N VAL A 232 8.20 -25.95 1.74
CA VAL A 232 6.82 -25.44 1.63
C VAL A 232 6.45 -25.31 0.16
N PRO A 233 5.39 -25.98 -0.31
CA PRO A 233 4.89 -25.82 -1.68
C PRO A 233 4.34 -24.39 -1.88
N GLU A 234 4.62 -23.79 -3.04
CA GLU A 234 4.14 -22.43 -3.37
C GLU A 234 2.62 -22.41 -3.58
N MET A 235 2.02 -23.52 -3.99
CA MET A 235 0.57 -23.70 -4.10
C MET A 235 0.16 -25.09 -3.58
N ASP A 236 -1.06 -25.19 -3.07
CA ASP A 236 -1.65 -26.47 -2.61
C ASP A 236 -2.10 -27.35 -3.81
N LEU A 237 -1.18 -27.56 -4.77
CA LEU A 237 -1.38 -28.39 -5.97
C LEU A 237 -0.30 -29.48 -6.03
N PRO A 238 -0.63 -30.69 -6.53
CA PRO A 238 0.39 -31.70 -6.83
C PRO A 238 1.40 -31.13 -7.83
N ASP A 239 2.69 -31.35 -7.59
CA ASP A 239 3.82 -30.90 -8.42
C ASP A 239 4.09 -29.38 -8.41
N SER A 240 3.58 -28.63 -7.42
CA SER A 240 3.96 -27.22 -7.22
C SER A 240 5.46 -27.11 -6.87
N PRO A 241 6.14 -26.05 -7.35
CA PRO A 241 7.50 -25.76 -6.90
C PRO A 241 7.50 -25.60 -5.37
N THR A 242 8.54 -26.13 -4.72
CA THR A 242 8.72 -26.01 -3.27
C THR A 242 9.81 -25.02 -2.95
N THR A 243 9.55 -24.13 -2.00
CA THR A 243 10.57 -23.23 -1.45
C THR A 243 11.08 -23.82 -0.14
N THR A 244 12.41 -23.94 -0.01
CA THR A 244 13.07 -24.45 1.19
C THR A 244 13.36 -23.31 2.16
N TYR A 245 12.87 -23.45 3.38
CA TYR A 245 13.11 -22.50 4.47
C TYR A 245 14.00 -23.15 5.54
N VAL A 246 15.01 -22.41 5.99
CA VAL A 246 15.82 -22.78 7.15
C VAL A 246 15.33 -22.01 8.36
N ILE A 247 14.72 -22.73 9.31
CA ILE A 247 14.20 -22.13 10.54
C ILE A 247 15.37 -21.97 11.53
N PRO A 248 15.64 -20.79 12.07
CA PRO A 248 16.73 -20.58 12.99
C PRO A 248 16.43 -21.23 14.36
N THR A 249 17.49 -21.61 15.08
CA THR A 249 17.37 -22.10 16.46
C THR A 249 16.72 -21.04 17.35
N TYR A 250 15.68 -21.43 18.10
CA TYR A 250 14.94 -20.50 18.96
C TYR A 250 15.76 -20.11 20.21
N PRO A 251 15.62 -18.89 20.68
CA PRO A 251 16.37 -18.39 21.84
C PRO A 251 15.93 -19.10 23.13
N ARG A 252 16.88 -19.55 23.93
CA ARG A 252 16.58 -20.17 25.24
C ARG A 252 15.87 -19.20 26.21
N PRO A 253 14.90 -19.64 26.99
CA PRO A 253 14.48 -21.03 27.30
C PRO A 253 13.47 -21.61 26.27
N PHE A 254 13.23 -20.95 25.15
CA PHE A 254 12.32 -21.41 24.11
C PHE A 254 13.01 -22.39 23.17
N PHE A 255 12.22 -23.27 22.57
CA PHE A 255 12.70 -24.24 21.59
C PHE A 255 11.59 -24.62 20.60
N ARG A 256 11.98 -25.16 19.46
CA ARG A 256 11.10 -25.68 18.43
C ARG A 256 10.86 -27.17 18.64
N GLY A 257 9.60 -27.65 18.50
CA GLY A 257 9.31 -29.08 18.44
C GLY A 257 9.68 -29.68 17.08
N THR A 258 9.91 -31.00 17.03
CA THR A 258 10.28 -31.73 15.78
C THR A 258 9.29 -31.50 14.64
N ASN A 259 7.98 -31.35 14.93
CA ASN A 259 6.95 -31.05 13.93
C ASN A 259 6.54 -29.56 13.93
N GLY A 260 7.42 -28.67 14.38
CA GLY A 260 7.17 -27.22 14.46
C GLY A 260 6.55 -26.78 15.79
N GLY A 261 6.26 -25.48 15.87
CA GLY A 261 5.70 -24.83 17.03
C GLY A 261 6.72 -24.27 18.02
N VAL A 262 6.29 -23.32 18.82
CA VAL A 262 7.09 -22.63 19.84
C VAL A 262 6.75 -23.19 21.22
N TYR A 263 7.73 -23.70 21.94
CA TYR A 263 7.63 -24.26 23.27
C TYR A 263 8.56 -23.54 24.25
N ILE A 264 8.21 -23.55 25.53
CA ILE A 264 9.04 -23.01 26.62
C ILE A 264 9.32 -24.09 27.67
N ARG A 265 10.57 -24.18 28.10
CA ARG A 265 10.96 -24.97 29.26
C ARG A 265 10.76 -24.16 30.54
N THR A 266 9.98 -24.70 31.44
CA THR A 266 9.69 -24.13 32.76
C THR A 266 9.90 -25.17 33.86
N THR A 267 9.75 -24.80 35.09
CA THR A 267 9.65 -25.71 36.25
C THR A 267 8.23 -25.62 36.82
N ASN A 268 7.65 -26.76 37.14
CA ASN A 268 6.36 -26.80 37.83
C ASN A 268 6.51 -26.38 39.32
N ALA A 269 5.41 -26.27 40.04
CA ALA A 269 5.41 -25.88 41.45
C ALA A 269 6.17 -26.86 42.36
N GLU A 270 6.44 -28.07 41.87
CA GLU A 270 7.13 -29.15 42.58
C GLU A 270 8.62 -29.19 42.23
N GLY A 271 9.10 -28.27 41.35
CA GLY A 271 10.50 -28.19 40.95
C GLY A 271 10.89 -29.12 39.80
N ASP A 272 9.92 -29.83 39.19
CA ASP A 272 10.19 -30.71 38.06
C ASP A 272 10.17 -29.93 36.74
N PRO A 273 10.98 -30.33 35.74
CA PRO A 273 10.92 -29.74 34.42
C PRO A 273 9.51 -29.89 33.80
N ASP A 274 8.98 -28.80 33.27
CA ASP A 274 7.71 -28.74 32.57
C ASP A 274 7.87 -27.98 31.25
N GLU A 275 7.15 -28.43 30.22
CA GLU A 275 7.24 -27.87 28.90
C GLU A 275 5.85 -27.41 28.43
N LYS A 276 5.76 -26.15 28.06
CA LYS A 276 4.49 -25.52 27.72
C LYS A 276 4.52 -25.01 26.28
N VAL A 277 3.41 -25.22 25.56
CA VAL A 277 3.25 -24.64 24.22
C VAL A 277 2.99 -23.14 24.36
N VAL A 278 3.74 -22.35 23.60
CA VAL A 278 3.54 -20.90 23.43
C VAL A 278 2.67 -20.64 22.22
N TYR A 279 3.06 -21.24 21.07
CA TYR A 279 2.31 -21.19 19.83
C TYR A 279 2.44 -22.49 19.04
N HIS A 280 1.39 -22.88 18.33
CA HIS A 280 1.30 -24.20 17.70
C HIS A 280 2.07 -24.33 16.38
N ASN A 281 2.31 -23.20 15.69
CA ASN A 281 3.03 -23.17 14.42
C ASN A 281 4.38 -22.49 14.59
N ASP A 282 5.24 -22.60 13.58
CA ASP A 282 6.52 -21.91 13.60
C ASP A 282 6.30 -20.41 13.41
N LEU A 283 6.85 -19.64 14.35
CA LEU A 283 6.82 -18.18 14.39
C LEU A 283 8.16 -17.68 14.91
N TYR A 284 8.87 -16.86 14.15
CA TYR A 284 10.18 -16.36 14.56
C TYR A 284 10.54 -15.02 13.95
N ILE A 285 11.46 -14.30 14.55
CA ILE A 285 11.95 -13.03 14.05
C ILE A 285 13.13 -13.29 13.12
N ILE A 286 13.06 -12.76 11.88
CA ILE A 286 14.11 -12.89 10.88
C ILE A 286 15.18 -11.82 11.09
N LYS A 287 14.76 -10.58 11.25
CA LYS A 287 15.67 -9.42 11.35
C LYS A 287 15.01 -8.26 12.09
N ARG A 288 15.87 -7.37 12.61
CA ARG A 288 15.48 -6.06 13.12
C ARG A 288 15.63 -5.03 12.02
N ILE A 289 14.70 -4.09 11.99
CA ILE A 289 14.74 -2.97 11.08
C ILE A 289 14.58 -1.66 11.85
N SER A 290 15.17 -0.59 11.32
CA SER A 290 14.92 0.78 11.76
C SER A 290 14.07 1.46 10.69
N ASP A 291 12.82 1.78 11.02
CA ASP A 291 11.86 2.46 10.16
C ASP A 291 11.61 3.89 10.66
N VAL A 292 11.51 4.84 9.75
CA VAL A 292 11.38 6.27 10.10
C VAL A 292 10.05 6.59 10.78
N GLU A 293 8.99 5.84 10.46
CA GLU A 293 7.63 6.08 11.01
C GLU A 293 7.34 5.17 12.21
N MET A 294 7.72 3.90 12.14
CA MET A 294 7.52 2.92 13.22
C MET A 294 8.62 2.94 14.27
N GLY A 295 9.77 3.57 13.99
CA GLY A 295 10.98 3.43 14.79
C GLY A 295 11.63 2.05 14.64
N GLU A 296 12.19 1.50 15.72
CA GLU A 296 12.69 0.12 15.72
C GLU A 296 11.51 -0.85 15.56
N ALA A 297 11.66 -1.79 14.64
CA ALA A 297 10.67 -2.80 14.33
C ALA A 297 11.34 -4.16 14.04
N VAL A 298 10.54 -5.22 13.98
CA VAL A 298 11.00 -6.57 13.68
C VAL A 298 10.20 -7.16 12.54
N VAL A 299 10.89 -7.90 11.67
CA VAL A 299 10.25 -8.71 10.63
C VAL A 299 10.03 -10.10 11.18
N VAL A 300 8.79 -10.53 11.21
CA VAL A 300 8.32 -11.80 11.74
C VAL A 300 7.95 -12.72 10.58
N ARG A 301 8.38 -13.98 10.63
CA ARG A 301 7.97 -15.03 9.70
C ARG A 301 7.08 -16.02 10.41
N LEU A 302 5.96 -16.35 9.78
CA LEU A 302 4.93 -17.26 10.24
C LEU A 302 4.73 -18.36 9.23
N HIS A 303 4.83 -19.61 9.65
CA HIS A 303 4.50 -20.77 8.84
C HIS A 303 3.11 -21.29 9.22
N LEU A 304 2.21 -21.37 8.26
CA LEU A 304 0.87 -21.90 8.43
C LEU A 304 0.71 -23.18 7.59
N PRO A 305 0.13 -24.26 8.13
CA PRO A 305 0.12 -25.56 7.46
C PRO A 305 -0.54 -25.59 6.08
N LYS A 306 -1.48 -24.67 5.81
CA LYS A 306 -2.22 -24.60 4.53
C LYS A 306 -2.08 -23.26 3.82
N ASP A 307 -1.82 -22.20 4.58
CA ASP A 307 -1.71 -20.84 4.02
C ASP A 307 -0.26 -20.49 3.63
N GLY A 308 0.68 -21.43 3.78
CA GLY A 308 2.07 -21.24 3.45
C GLY A 308 2.84 -20.36 4.44
N VAL A 309 3.83 -19.66 3.93
CA VAL A 309 4.71 -18.79 4.73
C VAL A 309 4.33 -17.33 4.53
N ARG A 310 4.21 -16.59 5.65
CA ARG A 310 3.91 -15.16 5.63
C ARG A 310 4.98 -14.39 6.40
N GLU A 311 5.30 -13.21 5.88
CA GLU A 311 6.16 -12.24 6.56
C GLU A 311 5.38 -10.97 6.84
N PHE A 312 5.62 -10.39 8.02
CA PHE A 312 5.03 -9.12 8.40
C PHE A 312 5.93 -8.38 9.39
N THR A 313 5.78 -7.06 9.42
CA THR A 313 6.57 -6.19 10.28
C THR A 313 5.73 -5.67 11.43
N ILE A 314 6.28 -5.72 12.63
CA ILE A 314 5.65 -5.13 13.83
C ILE A 314 6.63 -4.18 14.53
N PRO A 315 6.14 -3.03 15.03
CA PRO A 315 7.00 -2.10 15.76
C PRO A 315 7.44 -2.69 17.11
N LEU A 316 8.62 -2.34 17.56
CA LEU A 316 9.17 -2.82 18.83
C LEU A 316 8.28 -2.42 20.03
N THR A 317 7.58 -1.29 19.93
CA THR A 317 6.56 -0.86 20.92
C THR A 317 5.44 -1.87 21.07
N ALA A 318 5.05 -2.55 20.00
CA ALA A 318 4.06 -3.62 20.04
C ALA A 318 4.64 -4.89 20.68
N VAL A 319 5.89 -5.26 20.39
CA VAL A 319 6.55 -6.41 21.02
C VAL A 319 6.60 -6.30 22.54
N THR A 320 6.76 -5.10 23.07
CA THR A 320 6.87 -4.82 24.50
C THR A 320 5.54 -4.50 25.21
N SER A 321 4.43 -4.47 24.46
CA SER A 321 3.08 -4.20 24.98
C SER A 321 2.17 -5.40 24.74
N LYS A 322 1.64 -6.02 25.80
CA LYS A 322 0.78 -7.21 25.69
C LYS A 322 -0.47 -7.01 24.84
N GLU A 323 -1.12 -5.85 24.99
CA GLU A 323 -2.35 -5.53 24.25
C GLU A 323 -2.08 -5.25 22.77
N GLU A 324 -1.04 -4.46 22.49
CA GLU A 324 -0.68 -4.14 21.11
C GLU A 324 -0.11 -5.37 20.39
N LEU A 325 0.70 -6.20 21.07
CA LEU A 325 1.19 -7.47 20.52
C LEU A 325 0.02 -8.39 20.16
N ARG A 326 -0.98 -8.50 21.03
CA ARG A 326 -2.19 -9.30 20.74
C ARG A 326 -2.91 -8.78 19.51
N LYS A 327 -3.09 -7.48 19.40
CA LYS A 327 -3.75 -6.84 18.27
C LYS A 327 -2.99 -7.10 16.96
N GLN A 328 -1.67 -6.84 16.95
CA GLN A 328 -0.83 -7.06 15.78
C GLN A 328 -0.82 -8.54 15.36
N MET A 329 -0.62 -9.45 16.29
CA MET A 329 -0.63 -10.89 16.01
C MET A 329 -1.98 -11.37 15.47
N SER A 330 -3.09 -10.88 16.01
CA SER A 330 -4.43 -11.24 15.54
C SER A 330 -4.71 -10.75 14.12
N MET A 331 -4.20 -9.58 13.74
CA MET A 331 -4.30 -9.05 12.36
C MET A 331 -3.61 -9.97 11.34
N HIS A 332 -2.57 -10.68 11.77
CA HIS A 332 -1.82 -11.61 10.91
C HIS A 332 -2.24 -13.08 11.09
N GLY A 333 -3.35 -13.34 11.80
CA GLY A 333 -3.91 -14.69 11.96
C GLY A 333 -3.25 -15.51 13.06
N VAL A 334 -2.46 -14.91 13.94
CA VAL A 334 -1.82 -15.59 15.07
C VAL A 334 -2.72 -15.50 16.31
N ALA A 335 -3.36 -16.62 16.67
CA ALA A 335 -4.19 -16.73 17.86
C ALA A 335 -3.42 -17.44 18.98
N VAL A 336 -3.17 -16.74 20.08
CA VAL A 336 -2.38 -17.26 21.22
C VAL A 336 -3.15 -17.06 22.52
N SER A 337 -3.25 -18.12 23.30
CA SER A 337 -3.86 -18.09 24.65
C SER A 337 -2.90 -17.57 25.72
N ARG A 338 -1.60 -17.80 25.55
CA ARG A 338 -0.52 -17.47 26.49
C ARG A 338 0.30 -16.28 26.02
N MET A 339 -0.30 -15.10 26.03
CA MET A 339 0.30 -13.88 25.46
C MET A 339 1.57 -13.44 26.19
N ASP A 340 1.67 -13.67 27.50
CA ASP A 340 2.86 -13.31 28.28
C ASP A 340 4.08 -14.13 27.86
N ASP A 341 3.89 -15.42 27.58
CA ASP A 341 4.97 -16.29 27.09
C ASP A 341 5.38 -15.91 25.66
N LEU A 342 4.41 -15.53 24.80
CA LEU A 342 4.71 -15.04 23.46
C LEU A 342 5.50 -13.73 23.51
N MET A 343 5.10 -12.79 24.36
CA MET A 343 5.81 -11.52 24.54
C MET A 343 7.24 -11.76 25.05
N ALA A 344 7.43 -12.66 26.00
CA ALA A 344 8.75 -13.04 26.49
C ALA A 344 9.60 -13.67 25.37
N TYR A 345 9.00 -14.55 24.56
CA TYR A 345 9.64 -15.16 23.40
C TYR A 345 10.15 -14.11 22.39
N MET A 346 9.26 -13.21 21.96
CA MET A 346 9.60 -12.16 21.01
C MET A 346 10.67 -11.21 21.57
N THR A 347 10.58 -10.84 22.86
CA THR A 347 11.56 -9.99 23.52
C THR A 347 12.93 -10.66 23.61
N THR A 348 12.98 -11.96 23.87
CA THR A 348 14.23 -12.72 23.92
C THR A 348 14.89 -12.76 22.54
N TRP A 349 14.12 -12.94 21.46
CA TRP A 349 14.59 -12.83 20.09
C TRP A 349 15.21 -11.46 19.78
N VAL A 350 14.51 -10.38 20.16
CA VAL A 350 15.00 -9.02 19.96
C VAL A 350 16.34 -8.82 20.64
N ASN A 351 16.47 -9.25 21.90
CA ASN A 351 17.71 -9.12 22.68
C ASN A 351 18.88 -9.89 22.02
N GLU A 352 18.63 -11.12 21.53
CA GLU A 352 19.66 -11.87 20.81
C GLU A 352 20.09 -11.20 19.51
N LEU A 353 19.14 -10.69 18.73
CA LEU A 353 19.44 -9.99 17.49
C LEU A 353 20.16 -8.65 17.74
N GLN A 354 19.88 -7.99 18.88
CA GLN A 354 20.60 -6.78 19.30
C GLN A 354 22.05 -7.09 19.66
N ALA A 355 22.31 -8.24 20.29
CA ALA A 355 23.67 -8.67 20.59
C ALA A 355 24.45 -9.10 19.34
N LYS A 356 23.79 -9.57 18.28
CA LYS A 356 24.41 -10.08 17.04
C LYS A 356 24.73 -9.00 16.02
N GLY A 357 24.00 -7.89 16.01
CA GLY A 357 24.21 -6.85 14.97
C GLY A 357 23.32 -5.63 15.09
N VAL A 358 23.53 -4.68 14.17
CA VAL A 358 22.73 -3.47 14.05
C VAL A 358 21.43 -3.74 13.30
N ALA A 359 20.42 -2.91 13.54
CA ALA A 359 19.18 -2.97 12.78
C ALA A 359 19.42 -2.54 11.32
N THR A 360 18.79 -3.24 10.37
CA THR A 360 18.82 -2.85 8.97
C THR A 360 17.92 -1.64 8.75
N GLU A 361 18.42 -0.60 8.12
CA GLU A 361 17.61 0.58 7.79
C GLU A 361 16.56 0.23 6.72
N ALA A 362 15.30 0.40 7.04
CA ALA A 362 14.21 0.27 6.09
C ALA A 362 14.10 1.56 5.27
N ARG A 363 14.24 1.45 3.96
CA ARG A 363 14.23 2.62 3.06
C ARG A 363 12.77 3.06 2.83
N ARG A 364 12.48 4.33 3.13
CA ARG A 364 11.14 4.89 2.95
C ARG A 364 10.83 5.36 1.52
N GLN A 365 11.81 5.34 0.63
CA GLN A 365 11.74 5.79 -0.75
C GLN A 365 12.54 4.85 -1.64
N PHE A 366 12.13 4.73 -2.89
CA PHE A 366 12.91 4.08 -3.95
C PHE A 366 13.95 5.06 -4.51
N GLY A 367 14.84 4.57 -5.38
CA GLY A 367 15.85 5.43 -5.98
C GLY A 367 17.17 5.46 -5.22
N TRP A 368 17.95 6.51 -5.40
CA TRP A 368 19.29 6.65 -4.82
C TRP A 368 19.25 6.84 -3.32
N THR A 369 20.03 6.07 -2.58
CA THR A 369 20.06 6.13 -1.11
C THR A 369 20.84 7.31 -0.58
N GLY A 370 21.84 7.79 -1.32
CA GLY A 370 22.72 8.90 -0.95
C GLY A 370 23.18 9.73 -2.14
N GLU A 371 23.85 10.85 -1.86
CA GLU A 371 24.47 11.72 -2.87
C GLU A 371 25.76 11.11 -3.47
N ASP A 372 26.26 10.05 -2.88
CA ASP A 372 27.44 9.30 -3.35
C ASP A 372 27.08 8.26 -4.44
N PHE A 373 25.80 8.06 -4.75
CA PHE A 373 25.27 7.16 -5.78
C PHE A 373 25.79 5.72 -5.70
N LYS A 374 26.09 5.24 -4.49
CA LYS A 374 26.64 3.87 -4.28
C LYS A 374 25.59 2.80 -4.25
N SER A 375 24.36 3.13 -3.90
CA SER A 375 23.26 2.17 -3.89
C SER A 375 21.95 2.77 -4.37
N PHE A 376 21.08 1.89 -4.89
CA PHE A 376 19.77 2.23 -5.43
C PHE A 376 18.71 1.24 -4.94
N VAL A 377 17.61 1.73 -4.42
CA VAL A 377 16.50 0.93 -3.90
C VAL A 377 15.43 0.74 -4.95
N LEU A 378 15.05 -0.52 -5.16
CA LEU A 378 14.00 -0.91 -6.10
C LEU A 378 13.14 -2.03 -5.47
N GLY A 379 11.96 -1.67 -4.97
CA GLY A 379 11.08 -2.60 -4.27
C GLY A 379 11.75 -3.19 -3.03
N ASP A 380 11.79 -4.51 -2.96
CA ASP A 380 12.41 -5.31 -1.90
C ASP A 380 13.94 -5.44 -2.02
N LYS A 381 14.55 -4.78 -3.00
CA LYS A 381 15.97 -4.90 -3.33
C LYS A 381 16.71 -3.59 -3.16
N GLU A 382 17.92 -3.65 -2.60
CA GLU A 382 18.91 -2.58 -2.63
C GLU A 382 20.12 -3.04 -3.45
N ILE A 383 20.46 -2.28 -4.49
CA ILE A 383 21.45 -2.60 -5.51
C ILE A 383 22.75 -1.83 -5.20
N PHE A 384 23.84 -2.54 -4.94
CA PHE A 384 25.19 -2.02 -4.69
C PHE A 384 26.14 -2.53 -5.78
N GLY A 385 26.26 -1.82 -6.89
CA GLY A 385 27.02 -2.33 -8.03
C GLY A 385 26.50 -3.70 -8.49
N ASN A 386 27.35 -4.74 -8.44
CA ASN A 386 26.97 -6.09 -8.81
C ASN A 386 26.27 -6.89 -7.69
N ILE A 387 26.18 -6.32 -6.49
CA ILE A 387 25.55 -6.96 -5.34
C ILE A 387 24.11 -6.46 -5.23
N VAL A 388 23.19 -7.38 -5.07
CA VAL A 388 21.79 -7.09 -4.77
C VAL A 388 21.48 -7.68 -3.41
N SER A 389 21.07 -6.84 -2.46
CA SER A 389 20.67 -7.24 -1.11
C SER A 389 19.18 -6.98 -0.91
N ASP A 390 18.60 -7.64 0.09
CA ASP A 390 17.20 -7.39 0.47
C ASP A 390 17.05 -6.01 1.11
N ASN A 391 16.03 -5.29 0.69
CA ASN A 391 15.54 -4.07 1.33
C ASN A 391 14.28 -4.39 2.14
N PRO A 392 14.30 -4.26 3.48
CA PRO A 392 13.12 -4.54 4.28
C PRO A 392 11.99 -3.53 3.98
N PRO A 393 10.71 -3.97 4.06
CA PRO A 393 9.58 -3.06 3.85
C PRO A 393 9.51 -1.99 4.94
N SER A 394 9.38 -0.74 4.51
CA SER A 394 8.99 0.37 5.37
C SER A 394 7.49 0.65 5.23
N THR A 395 6.89 1.32 6.22
CA THR A 395 5.47 1.68 6.18
C THR A 395 5.06 2.36 4.86
N PRO A 396 5.80 3.38 4.34
CA PRO A 396 5.41 4.06 3.12
C PRO A 396 5.53 3.21 1.85
N THR A 397 6.50 2.29 1.78
CA THR A 397 6.85 1.56 0.54
C THR A 397 6.26 0.16 0.46
N ALA A 398 5.87 -0.43 1.60
CA ALA A 398 5.42 -1.84 1.69
C ALA A 398 4.29 -2.19 0.70
N GLY A 399 3.32 -1.29 0.50
CA GLY A 399 2.20 -1.51 -0.42
C GLY A 399 2.58 -1.57 -1.90
N LEU A 400 3.83 -1.20 -2.25
CA LEU A 400 4.31 -1.20 -3.64
C LEU A 400 5.35 -2.28 -3.93
N PHE A 401 5.79 -3.05 -2.96
CA PHE A 401 6.88 -4.02 -3.16
C PHE A 401 6.57 -5.03 -4.25
N HIS A 402 5.36 -5.60 -4.26
CA HIS A 402 4.92 -6.53 -5.30
C HIS A 402 4.92 -5.95 -6.72
N ALA A 403 4.84 -4.61 -6.85
CA ALA A 403 4.92 -3.97 -8.14
C ALA A 403 6.30 -4.10 -8.80
N PHE A 404 7.35 -4.35 -8.02
CA PHE A 404 8.74 -4.44 -8.50
C PHE A 404 9.23 -5.89 -8.67
N GLU A 405 8.39 -6.89 -8.39
CA GLU A 405 8.73 -8.29 -8.64
C GLU A 405 8.85 -8.55 -10.15
N PRO A 406 9.99 -9.03 -10.65
CA PRO A 406 10.18 -9.23 -12.09
C PRO A 406 9.25 -10.31 -12.64
N LYS A 407 8.73 -10.08 -13.86
CA LYS A 407 7.89 -11.03 -14.59
C LYS A 407 8.37 -11.18 -16.03
N GLY A 408 8.36 -12.41 -16.57
CA GLY A 408 8.94 -12.74 -17.86
C GLY A 408 10.46 -12.87 -17.80
N THR A 409 11.15 -12.70 -18.92
CA THR A 409 12.62 -12.71 -18.98
C THR A 409 13.17 -11.36 -19.48
N LEU A 410 14.46 -11.13 -19.25
CA LEU A 410 15.15 -9.95 -19.79
C LEU A 410 15.11 -9.93 -21.32
N GLN A 411 15.20 -11.08 -21.99
CA GLN A 411 15.15 -11.16 -23.44
C GLN A 411 13.75 -10.79 -23.96
N ASP A 412 12.68 -11.29 -23.32
CA ASP A 412 11.32 -10.92 -23.69
C ASP A 412 11.10 -9.40 -23.56
N TRP A 413 11.72 -8.80 -22.52
CA TRP A 413 11.65 -7.35 -22.32
C TRP A 413 12.41 -6.60 -23.44
N ILE A 414 13.60 -7.06 -23.81
CA ILE A 414 14.40 -6.49 -24.92
C ILE A 414 13.61 -6.55 -26.22
N ASP A 415 13.03 -7.69 -26.55
CA ASP A 415 12.24 -7.87 -27.77
C ASP A 415 11.01 -6.97 -27.78
N MET A 416 10.33 -6.83 -26.65
CA MET A 416 9.21 -5.93 -26.48
C MET A 416 9.62 -4.46 -26.67
N ALA A 417 10.68 -4.01 -26.00
CA ALA A 417 11.13 -2.61 -26.10
C ALA A 417 11.56 -2.25 -27.52
N ASN A 418 12.21 -3.17 -28.23
CA ASN A 418 12.65 -2.99 -29.60
C ASN A 418 11.53 -3.03 -30.65
N PHE A 419 10.27 -3.25 -30.22
CA PHE A 419 9.11 -2.98 -31.09
C PHE A 419 9.12 -1.55 -31.63
N TYR A 420 9.65 -0.60 -30.86
CA TYR A 420 9.75 0.82 -31.24
C TYR A 420 11.02 1.15 -32.05
N ASP A 421 11.91 0.20 -32.34
CA ASP A 421 13.08 0.41 -33.22
C ASP A 421 12.66 0.46 -34.70
N ARG A 422 11.91 1.52 -35.06
CA ARG A 422 11.34 1.76 -36.36
C ARG A 422 11.29 3.26 -36.65
N ASP A 423 11.37 3.62 -37.91
CA ASP A 423 11.25 5.01 -38.35
C ASP A 423 9.87 5.60 -38.03
N GLY A 424 9.85 6.80 -37.50
CA GLY A 424 8.63 7.50 -37.10
C GLY A 424 8.19 7.23 -35.66
N PHE A 425 8.84 6.29 -34.94
CA PHE A 425 8.53 5.97 -33.58
C PHE A 425 9.36 6.74 -32.52
N GLU A 426 10.07 7.78 -32.94
CA GLU A 426 10.96 8.57 -32.08
C GLU A 426 10.22 9.15 -30.87
N LEU A 427 8.92 9.49 -30.96
CA LEU A 427 8.10 9.89 -29.82
C LEU A 427 7.96 8.77 -28.79
N HIS A 428 7.67 7.54 -29.25
CA HIS A 428 7.52 6.38 -28.37
C HIS A 428 8.86 6.00 -27.74
N GLN A 429 9.96 6.07 -28.53
CA GLN A 429 11.32 5.89 -28.01
C GLN A 429 11.68 6.91 -26.94
N TYR A 430 11.26 8.18 -27.10
CA TYR A 430 11.43 9.22 -26.09
C TYR A 430 10.64 8.89 -24.82
N ILE A 431 9.36 8.49 -24.92
CA ILE A 431 8.56 8.10 -23.76
C ILE A 431 9.22 6.94 -22.99
N VAL A 432 9.70 5.91 -23.67
CA VAL A 432 10.45 4.79 -23.06
C VAL A 432 11.77 5.29 -22.47
N GLY A 433 12.47 6.16 -23.19
CA GLY A 433 13.73 6.77 -22.76
C GLY A 433 13.64 7.52 -21.43
N THR A 434 12.48 8.16 -21.15
CA THR A 434 12.24 8.80 -19.85
C THR A 434 12.35 7.83 -18.68
N GLY A 435 12.03 6.54 -18.90
CA GLY A 435 12.22 5.48 -17.89
C GLY A 435 13.70 5.31 -17.52
N PHE A 436 14.59 5.28 -18.49
CA PHE A 436 16.04 5.23 -18.25
C PHE A 436 16.64 6.57 -17.81
N GLY A 437 16.09 7.68 -18.30
CA GLY A 437 16.57 9.02 -17.99
C GLY A 437 16.24 9.46 -16.55
N SER A 438 15.14 8.97 -15.98
CA SER A 438 14.64 9.46 -14.69
C SER A 438 15.67 9.33 -13.54
N PRO A 439 16.39 8.22 -13.34
CA PRO A 439 17.44 8.13 -12.31
C PRO A 439 18.61 9.11 -12.50
N LEU A 440 18.86 9.54 -13.74
CA LEU A 440 19.92 10.50 -14.08
C LEU A 440 19.55 11.93 -13.66
N MET A 441 18.28 12.22 -13.44
CA MET A 441 17.84 13.53 -12.90
C MET A 441 18.47 13.83 -11.55
N ALA A 442 18.86 12.83 -10.80
CA ALA A 442 19.60 13.00 -9.54
C ALA A 442 20.91 13.74 -9.73
N LEU A 443 21.56 13.61 -10.89
CA LEU A 443 22.80 14.28 -11.29
C LEU A 443 22.55 15.71 -11.80
N SER A 444 21.30 16.11 -12.01
CA SER A 444 20.90 17.42 -12.51
C SER A 444 20.62 18.40 -11.37
N PRO A 445 20.85 19.73 -11.55
CA PRO A 445 20.37 20.74 -10.59
C PRO A 445 18.84 20.92 -10.64
N VAL A 446 18.17 20.43 -11.69
CA VAL A 446 16.72 20.51 -11.85
C VAL A 446 16.05 19.33 -11.15
N ALA A 447 14.97 19.62 -10.41
CA ALA A 447 14.28 18.58 -9.64
C ALA A 447 13.41 17.66 -10.50
N CYS A 448 12.63 18.21 -11.42
CA CYS A 448 11.75 17.43 -12.28
C CYS A 448 11.54 18.15 -13.62
N ALA A 449 11.53 17.37 -14.70
CA ALA A 449 11.11 17.84 -16.01
C ALA A 449 9.84 17.07 -16.43
N GLY A 450 8.81 17.81 -16.86
CA GLY A 450 7.54 17.24 -17.31
C GLY A 450 7.49 17.12 -18.83
N PHE A 451 6.84 16.06 -19.31
CA PHE A 451 6.54 15.84 -20.71
C PHE A 451 5.09 15.42 -20.88
N HIS A 452 4.33 16.17 -21.68
CA HIS A 452 2.92 15.90 -21.97
C HIS A 452 2.72 15.47 -23.41
N VAL A 453 2.02 14.34 -23.59
CA VAL A 453 1.71 13.81 -24.94
C VAL A 453 0.20 13.84 -25.13
N HIS A 454 -0.26 14.63 -26.08
CA HIS A 454 -1.68 14.76 -26.32
C HIS A 454 -2.10 14.34 -27.74
N SER A 455 -3.34 13.87 -27.88
CA SER A 455 -3.98 13.62 -29.15
C SER A 455 -5.48 13.47 -28.98
N LYS A 456 -6.25 14.00 -29.90
CA LYS A 456 -7.72 13.77 -29.97
C LYS A 456 -8.07 12.35 -30.40
N GLU A 457 -7.13 11.63 -31.01
CA GLU A 457 -7.30 10.26 -31.45
C GLU A 457 -6.93 9.29 -30.33
N SER A 458 -7.75 8.27 -30.12
CA SER A 458 -7.47 7.15 -29.23
C SER A 458 -6.68 6.05 -29.97
N GLY A 459 -6.06 5.12 -29.23
CA GLY A 459 -5.40 3.94 -29.81
C GLY A 459 -4.11 4.23 -30.59
N ILE A 460 -3.44 5.36 -30.35
CA ILE A 460 -2.17 5.73 -30.99
C ILE A 460 -0.93 5.28 -30.20
N GLY A 461 -1.10 4.48 -29.14
CA GLY A 461 0.00 3.87 -28.38
C GLY A 461 0.61 4.73 -27.28
N LYS A 462 0.01 5.87 -26.87
CA LYS A 462 0.52 6.72 -25.77
C LYS A 462 0.69 5.94 -24.47
N THR A 463 -0.39 5.34 -23.99
CA THR A 463 -0.43 4.54 -22.75
C THR A 463 0.49 3.33 -22.83
N THR A 464 0.51 2.63 -23.98
CA THR A 464 1.39 1.48 -24.19
C THR A 464 2.87 1.87 -24.08
N ALA A 465 3.27 3.01 -24.66
CA ALA A 465 4.65 3.49 -24.54
C ALA A 465 5.02 3.85 -23.10
N MET A 466 4.11 4.44 -22.31
CA MET A 466 4.31 4.64 -20.87
C MET A 466 4.44 3.32 -20.12
N TYR A 467 3.65 2.31 -20.49
CA TYR A 467 3.74 0.97 -19.89
C TYR A 467 5.10 0.32 -20.18
N VAL A 468 5.62 0.43 -21.41
CA VAL A 468 6.98 -0.03 -21.73
C VAL A 468 8.03 0.75 -20.93
N GLY A 469 7.88 2.07 -20.77
CA GLY A 469 8.78 2.86 -19.91
C GLY A 469 8.72 2.47 -18.43
N ALA A 470 7.54 2.20 -17.90
CA ALA A 470 7.35 1.76 -16.52
C ALA A 470 7.86 0.32 -16.30
N SER A 471 7.72 -0.56 -17.32
CA SER A 471 8.13 -1.95 -17.27
C SER A 471 9.65 -2.15 -17.09
N ILE A 472 10.45 -1.12 -17.35
CA ILE A 472 11.89 -1.10 -17.01
C ILE A 472 12.07 -1.46 -15.53
N TRP A 473 11.17 -0.97 -14.67
CA TRP A 473 11.28 -1.00 -13.22
C TRP A 473 10.37 -2.04 -12.57
N GLY A 474 9.15 -2.22 -13.05
CA GLY A 474 8.17 -3.11 -12.44
C GLY A 474 6.85 -3.15 -13.19
N SER A 475 5.79 -3.62 -12.54
CA SER A 475 4.44 -3.78 -13.10
C SER A 475 3.85 -2.45 -13.55
N PRO A 476 3.64 -2.21 -14.85
CA PRO A 476 3.10 -0.94 -15.34
C PRO A 476 1.73 -0.62 -14.76
N LYS A 477 0.86 -1.63 -14.58
CA LYS A 477 -0.48 -1.45 -13.97
C LYS A 477 -0.44 -0.90 -12.55
N ALA A 478 0.61 -1.20 -11.80
CA ALA A 478 0.78 -0.70 -10.43
C ALA A 478 1.58 0.61 -10.37
N LEU A 479 2.45 0.85 -11.36
CA LEU A 479 3.36 1.99 -11.36
C LEU A 479 2.81 3.21 -12.08
N VAL A 480 1.97 3.05 -13.12
CA VAL A 480 1.34 4.16 -13.86
C VAL A 480 0.09 4.61 -13.10
N LEU A 481 -0.03 5.91 -12.88
CA LEU A 481 -1.20 6.53 -12.25
C LEU A 481 -2.26 6.84 -13.31
N GLY A 482 -3.54 6.78 -12.91
CA GLY A 482 -4.68 7.08 -13.76
C GLY A 482 -5.38 8.40 -13.43
N GLU A 483 -6.50 8.62 -14.09
CA GLU A 483 -7.36 9.80 -13.89
C GLU A 483 -7.97 9.85 -12.47
N ASP A 484 -8.35 8.69 -11.92
CA ASP A 484 -8.97 8.55 -10.60
C ASP A 484 -8.03 8.84 -9.42
N ASP A 485 -6.72 8.92 -9.67
CA ASP A 485 -5.75 9.22 -8.63
C ASP A 485 -5.87 10.67 -8.15
N THR A 486 -6.05 10.84 -6.85
CA THR A 486 -6.11 12.17 -6.25
C THR A 486 -4.77 12.91 -6.35
N GLN A 487 -4.79 14.25 -6.31
CA GLN A 487 -3.56 15.06 -6.30
C GLN A 487 -2.62 14.66 -5.14
N HIS A 488 -3.18 14.26 -3.99
CA HIS A 488 -2.38 13.77 -2.86
C HIS A 488 -1.72 12.43 -3.14
N SER A 489 -2.42 11.50 -3.79
CA SER A 489 -1.85 10.22 -4.22
C SER A 489 -0.67 10.46 -5.18
N ARG A 490 -0.85 11.32 -6.18
CA ARG A 490 0.20 11.69 -7.15
C ARG A 490 1.44 12.29 -6.48
N MET A 491 1.26 13.19 -5.49
CA MET A 491 2.38 13.78 -4.76
C MET A 491 3.08 12.78 -3.84
N ASN A 492 2.32 11.92 -3.16
CA ASN A 492 2.88 10.84 -2.36
C ASN A 492 3.67 9.85 -3.22
N ARG A 493 3.15 9.49 -4.39
CA ARG A 493 3.83 8.62 -5.34
C ARG A 493 5.13 9.25 -5.85
N SER A 494 5.15 10.55 -6.13
CA SER A 494 6.37 11.28 -6.52
C SER A 494 7.44 11.21 -5.43
N GLU A 495 7.05 11.35 -4.16
CA GLU A 495 7.97 11.24 -3.01
C GLU A 495 8.50 9.81 -2.86
N LEU A 496 7.64 8.78 -2.96
CA LEU A 496 8.05 7.38 -2.86
C LEU A 496 8.98 6.98 -4.01
N TYR A 497 8.70 7.45 -5.23
CA TYR A 497 9.51 7.11 -6.40
C TYR A 497 10.89 7.77 -6.38
N GLN A 498 11.01 8.96 -5.84
CA GLN A 498 12.21 9.77 -5.73
C GLN A 498 12.96 9.98 -7.07
N ASN A 499 13.49 8.92 -7.68
CA ASN A 499 14.24 8.98 -8.95
C ASN A 499 13.66 8.05 -10.03
N LEU A 500 12.62 7.29 -9.73
CA LEU A 500 11.89 6.51 -10.73
C LEU A 500 10.99 7.41 -11.57
N PRO A 501 10.66 7.05 -12.82
CA PRO A 501 9.78 7.86 -13.66
C PRO A 501 8.36 7.92 -13.09
N LEU A 502 7.74 9.10 -13.20
CA LEU A 502 6.34 9.30 -12.83
C LEU A 502 5.49 9.36 -14.10
N TYR A 503 4.70 8.32 -14.32
CA TYR A 503 3.76 8.24 -15.43
C TYR A 503 2.33 8.49 -14.93
N ILE A 504 1.61 9.41 -15.60
CA ILE A 504 0.21 9.72 -15.31
C ILE A 504 -0.59 9.68 -16.61
N ASP A 505 -1.48 8.72 -16.71
CA ASP A 505 -2.36 8.60 -17.88
C ASP A 505 -3.61 9.47 -17.71
N GLU A 506 -4.12 10.03 -18.79
CA GLU A 506 -5.31 10.86 -18.92
C GLU A 506 -5.37 12.05 -17.94
N LEU A 507 -4.40 12.98 -18.08
CA LEU A 507 -4.30 14.15 -17.18
C LEU A 507 -5.34 15.24 -17.49
N THR A 508 -5.97 15.21 -18.67
CA THR A 508 -6.82 16.31 -19.16
C THR A 508 -8.21 16.40 -18.56
N GLU A 509 -8.59 15.47 -17.65
CA GLU A 509 -9.79 15.60 -16.83
C GLU A 509 -9.69 16.72 -15.77
N LEU A 510 -8.46 17.11 -15.36
CA LEU A 510 -8.26 18.16 -14.37
C LEU A 510 -8.64 19.54 -14.90
N GLU A 511 -9.21 20.39 -14.04
CA GLU A 511 -9.41 21.80 -14.35
C GLU A 511 -8.07 22.54 -14.56
N GLY A 512 -8.07 23.60 -15.36
CA GLY A 512 -6.86 24.38 -15.67
C GLY A 512 -6.10 24.88 -14.45
N LYS A 513 -6.81 25.24 -13.38
CA LYS A 513 -6.23 25.66 -12.09
C LYS A 513 -5.51 24.52 -11.36
N GLU A 514 -6.12 23.36 -11.36
CA GLU A 514 -5.57 22.16 -10.71
C GLU A 514 -4.36 21.65 -11.47
N LEU A 515 -4.45 21.66 -12.81
CA LEU A 515 -3.37 21.30 -13.70
C LEU A 515 -2.15 22.21 -13.54
N SER A 516 -2.35 23.54 -13.51
CA SER A 516 -1.29 24.51 -13.19
C SER A 516 -0.63 24.21 -11.82
N SER A 517 -1.46 23.97 -10.80
CA SER A 517 -0.97 23.60 -9.44
C SER A 517 -0.15 22.31 -9.45
N LEU A 518 -0.59 21.29 -10.19
CA LEU A 518 0.09 20.02 -10.32
C LEU A 518 1.47 20.17 -11.00
N ILE A 519 1.54 20.89 -12.13
CA ILE A 519 2.80 21.18 -12.83
C ILE A 519 3.81 21.84 -11.91
N TYR A 520 3.39 22.85 -11.13
CA TYR A 520 4.27 23.52 -10.17
C TYR A 520 4.73 22.60 -9.04
N GLN A 521 3.83 21.78 -8.50
CA GLN A 521 4.16 20.90 -7.38
C GLN A 521 5.13 19.80 -7.80
N ILE A 522 4.89 19.13 -8.92
CA ILE A 522 5.80 18.10 -9.43
C ILE A 522 7.17 18.71 -9.72
N SER A 523 7.21 19.86 -10.43
CA SER A 523 8.46 20.53 -10.81
C SER A 523 9.25 21.07 -9.61
N SER A 524 8.60 21.29 -8.45
CA SER A 524 9.28 21.78 -7.25
C SER A 524 10.18 20.74 -6.57
N GLY A 525 9.98 19.45 -6.86
CA GLY A 525 10.75 18.35 -6.29
C GLY A 525 10.49 18.04 -4.82
N LYS A 526 9.48 18.64 -4.20
CA LYS A 526 9.17 18.45 -2.79
C LYS A 526 7.69 18.63 -2.46
N GLN A 527 7.22 17.90 -1.46
CA GLN A 527 5.87 18.12 -0.92
C GLN A 527 5.75 19.43 -0.12
N ARG A 528 4.53 19.91 0.00
CA ARG A 528 4.21 21.02 0.92
C ARG A 528 4.37 20.56 2.38
N ASN A 529 4.84 21.46 3.26
CA ASN A 529 4.90 21.18 4.70
C ASN A 529 3.52 20.92 5.27
N ARG A 530 3.44 19.91 6.14
CA ARG A 530 2.24 19.60 6.91
C ARG A 530 2.63 19.38 8.37
N MET A 531 1.77 19.79 9.27
CA MET A 531 1.90 19.51 10.69
C MET A 531 1.37 18.10 10.97
N THR A 532 1.90 17.44 12.01
CA THR A 532 1.34 16.20 12.52
C THR A 532 -0.03 16.47 13.13
N SER A 533 -0.96 15.51 12.98
CA SER A 533 -2.32 15.60 13.54
C SER A 533 -2.36 15.45 15.07
N GLY A 534 -1.23 15.24 15.74
CA GLY A 534 -1.12 15.14 17.21
C GLY A 534 -0.80 16.50 17.84
N GLY A 535 -1.21 16.71 19.08
CA GLY A 535 -1.16 18.00 19.79
C GLY A 535 0.20 18.65 20.01
N ASN A 536 1.29 18.13 19.41
CA ASN A 536 2.65 18.62 19.62
C ASN A 536 3.14 19.64 18.59
N ASN A 537 2.31 20.08 17.63
CA ASN A 537 2.67 21.06 16.60
C ASN A 537 4.04 20.82 15.93
N THR A 538 4.41 19.56 15.72
CA THR A 538 5.65 19.20 15.02
C THR A 538 5.41 19.04 13.53
N GLU A 539 6.37 19.44 12.70
CA GLU A 539 6.32 19.17 11.27
C GLU A 539 6.40 17.63 11.04
N ARG A 540 5.56 17.11 10.14
CA ARG A 540 5.65 15.71 9.73
C ARG A 540 7.03 15.47 9.10
N ALA A 541 7.69 14.38 9.50
CA ALA A 541 8.94 13.96 8.86
C ALA A 541 8.73 13.77 7.36
N ARG A 542 9.55 14.44 6.54
CA ARG A 542 9.48 14.37 5.08
C ARG A 542 10.43 13.30 4.55
N GLY A 543 10.08 12.75 3.39
CA GLY A 543 11.03 12.04 2.56
C GLY A 543 12.06 13.01 1.94
N LYS A 544 13.07 12.43 1.31
CA LYS A 544 14.01 13.21 0.50
C LYS A 544 13.25 13.85 -0.67
N PRO A 545 13.67 15.04 -1.14
CA PRO A 545 13.13 15.62 -2.36
C PRO A 545 13.26 14.65 -3.53
N TRP A 546 12.25 14.64 -4.42
CA TRP A 546 12.35 13.84 -5.63
C TRP A 546 13.07 14.59 -6.75
N LYS A 547 13.78 13.83 -7.57
CA LYS A 547 14.39 14.26 -8.82
C LYS A 547 14.10 13.22 -9.88
N LEU A 548 13.13 13.48 -10.74
CA LEU A 548 12.59 12.49 -11.67
C LEU A 548 12.10 13.13 -12.99
N LEU A 549 11.82 12.30 -13.98
CA LEU A 549 11.06 12.67 -15.16
C LEU A 549 9.59 12.30 -15.00
N SER A 550 8.69 13.21 -15.36
CA SER A 550 7.26 12.92 -15.40
C SER A 550 6.74 12.92 -16.82
N VAL A 551 5.99 11.89 -17.19
CA VAL A 551 5.28 11.81 -18.46
C VAL A 551 3.79 11.76 -18.19
N THR A 552 3.05 12.57 -18.91
CA THR A 552 1.60 12.63 -18.79
C THR A 552 0.96 12.52 -20.18
N THR A 553 -0.22 11.94 -20.27
CA THR A 553 -0.98 11.87 -21.51
C THR A 553 -2.32 12.58 -21.38
N GLY A 554 -2.96 12.82 -22.52
CA GLY A 554 -4.29 13.40 -22.56
C GLY A 554 -4.85 13.58 -23.96
N ASN A 555 -6.09 14.07 -24.01
CA ASN A 555 -6.83 14.30 -25.26
C ASN A 555 -6.61 15.71 -25.83
N CYS A 556 -6.10 16.66 -25.03
CA CYS A 556 -5.81 18.03 -25.46
C CYS A 556 -4.48 18.51 -24.87
N SER A 557 -3.98 19.63 -25.38
CA SER A 557 -2.80 20.31 -24.82
C SER A 557 -3.04 20.70 -23.36
N ALA A 558 -2.08 20.37 -22.51
CA ALA A 558 -2.10 20.76 -21.10
C ALA A 558 -1.97 22.30 -20.97
N ILE A 559 -1.16 22.91 -21.81
CA ILE A 559 -0.92 24.35 -21.79
C ILE A 559 -2.13 25.13 -22.31
N GLU A 560 -2.80 24.65 -23.39
CA GLU A 560 -4.09 25.22 -23.81
C GLU A 560 -5.12 25.18 -22.69
N LYS A 561 -5.21 24.08 -21.96
CA LYS A 561 -6.15 23.95 -20.85
C LYS A 561 -5.82 24.89 -19.69
N VAL A 562 -4.54 25.08 -19.36
CA VAL A 562 -4.12 26.08 -18.38
C VAL A 562 -4.42 27.50 -18.86
N SER A 563 -4.32 27.78 -20.17
CA SER A 563 -4.62 29.10 -20.74
C SER A 563 -6.08 29.51 -20.62
N LEU A 564 -7.00 28.54 -20.48
CA LEU A 564 -8.41 28.84 -20.14
C LEU A 564 -8.58 29.42 -18.74
N TYR A 565 -7.66 29.13 -17.83
CA TYR A 565 -7.67 29.65 -16.47
C TYR A 565 -6.78 30.89 -16.29
N LYS A 566 -5.71 31.00 -17.09
CA LYS A 566 -4.64 31.96 -16.90
C LYS A 566 -4.14 32.48 -18.26
N THR A 567 -4.20 33.78 -18.47
CA THR A 567 -3.86 34.41 -19.76
C THR A 567 -2.43 34.12 -20.22
N MET A 568 -1.47 33.90 -19.33
CA MET A 568 -0.07 33.67 -19.68
C MET A 568 0.49 32.43 -18.94
N PRO A 569 0.32 31.19 -19.44
CA PRO A 569 0.84 29.98 -18.84
C PRO A 569 2.32 29.72 -19.15
N LYS A 570 3.11 30.75 -19.49
CA LYS A 570 4.53 30.64 -19.85
C LYS A 570 5.37 29.87 -18.83
N ALA A 571 5.11 30.10 -17.55
CA ALA A 571 5.87 29.43 -16.49
C ALA A 571 5.59 27.94 -16.37
N GLU A 572 4.37 27.51 -16.66
CA GLU A 572 3.99 26.10 -16.75
C GLU A 572 4.60 25.46 -18.00
N ALA A 573 4.49 26.15 -19.16
CA ALA A 573 5.07 25.70 -20.40
C ALA A 573 6.61 25.51 -20.28
N GLN A 574 7.31 26.41 -19.56
CA GLN A 574 8.75 26.24 -19.31
C GLN A 574 9.08 25.02 -18.41
N ARG A 575 8.13 24.48 -17.65
CA ARG A 575 8.32 23.30 -16.78
C ARG A 575 7.88 21.98 -17.43
N MET A 576 6.99 22.05 -18.41
CA MET A 576 6.42 20.91 -19.08
C MET A 576 6.50 21.10 -20.59
N MET A 577 7.26 20.26 -21.26
CA MET A 577 7.24 20.15 -22.71
C MET A 577 5.97 19.43 -23.13
N GLU A 578 5.44 19.76 -24.30
CA GLU A 578 4.34 18.98 -24.85
C GLU A 578 4.53 18.69 -26.35
N THR A 579 3.90 17.61 -26.78
CA THR A 579 3.89 17.25 -28.19
C THR A 579 2.59 16.58 -28.57
N LYS A 580 2.17 16.80 -29.82
CA LYS A 580 1.00 16.13 -30.38
C LYS A 580 1.42 14.78 -30.96
N ALA A 581 0.83 13.70 -30.47
CA ALA A 581 1.01 12.38 -31.04
C ALA A 581 0.14 12.23 -32.30
N VAL A 582 0.69 11.53 -33.30
CA VAL A 582 0.03 11.21 -34.57
C VAL A 582 -0.02 9.70 -34.76
N ARG A 583 -1.03 9.22 -35.47
CA ARG A 583 -1.19 7.80 -35.80
C ARG A 583 -0.10 7.34 -36.78
N LEU A 584 0.59 6.27 -36.43
CA LEU A 584 1.67 5.70 -37.22
C LEU A 584 1.27 4.42 -37.97
N PHE A 585 0.26 3.71 -37.45
CA PHE A 585 -0.17 2.43 -37.99
C PHE A 585 -1.52 2.52 -38.73
N ASP A 586 -1.67 1.69 -39.76
CA ASP A 586 -2.97 1.38 -40.34
C ASP A 586 -3.69 0.34 -39.48
N GLU A 587 -4.76 0.76 -38.79
CA GLU A 587 -5.51 -0.07 -37.85
C GLU A 587 -5.93 -1.43 -38.43
N ASN A 588 -6.32 -1.45 -39.69
CA ASN A 588 -6.85 -2.66 -40.32
C ASN A 588 -5.78 -3.73 -40.59
N LYS A 589 -4.50 -3.34 -40.68
CA LYS A 589 -3.40 -4.25 -41.03
C LYS A 589 -2.56 -4.70 -39.86
N THR A 590 -2.51 -3.92 -38.77
CA THR A 590 -1.50 -4.10 -37.73
C THR A 590 -2.11 -4.28 -36.32
N LYS A 591 -3.43 -4.30 -36.19
CA LYS A 591 -4.11 -4.39 -34.89
C LYS A 591 -3.60 -5.58 -34.05
N HIS A 592 -3.43 -6.75 -34.64
CA HIS A 592 -2.96 -7.94 -33.91
C HIS A 592 -1.53 -7.76 -33.35
N LEU A 593 -0.66 -6.99 -34.03
CA LEU A 593 0.70 -6.71 -33.56
C LEU A 593 0.68 -5.70 -32.39
N THR A 594 -0.17 -4.68 -32.50
CA THR A 594 -0.31 -3.67 -31.46
C THR A 594 -0.98 -4.21 -30.21
N ASP A 595 -1.98 -5.10 -30.34
CA ASP A 595 -2.65 -5.78 -29.22
C ASP A 595 -1.68 -6.74 -28.50
N ALA A 596 -0.90 -7.53 -29.25
CA ALA A 596 0.14 -8.39 -28.69
C ALA A 596 1.21 -7.58 -27.96
N HIS A 597 1.66 -6.47 -28.56
CA HIS A 597 2.63 -5.58 -27.92
C HIS A 597 2.09 -4.95 -26.63
N ALA A 598 0.83 -4.50 -26.62
CA ALA A 598 0.16 -3.97 -25.42
C ALA A 598 0.07 -5.02 -24.31
N THR A 599 -0.27 -6.27 -24.66
CA THR A 599 -0.30 -7.38 -23.70
C THR A 599 1.09 -7.67 -23.13
N ASN A 600 2.13 -7.69 -23.96
CA ASN A 600 3.50 -7.89 -23.49
C ASN A 600 3.95 -6.76 -22.58
N ALA A 601 3.59 -5.51 -22.87
CA ALA A 601 3.91 -4.35 -22.04
C ALA A 601 3.32 -4.47 -20.61
N GLU A 602 2.23 -5.21 -20.43
CA GLU A 602 1.61 -5.45 -19.12
C GLU A 602 2.18 -6.66 -18.37
N THR A 603 2.79 -7.61 -19.09
CA THR A 603 3.14 -8.92 -18.54
C THR A 603 4.64 -9.17 -18.43
N VAL A 604 5.49 -8.34 -19.05
CA VAL A 604 6.96 -8.50 -19.03
C VAL A 604 7.60 -7.25 -18.45
N TYR A 605 8.20 -7.34 -17.27
CA TYR A 605 8.74 -6.18 -16.56
C TYR A 605 9.77 -6.52 -15.47
N GLY A 606 10.46 -5.48 -14.96
CA GLY A 606 11.30 -5.51 -13.77
C GLY A 606 12.73 -6.02 -13.97
N HIS A 607 13.16 -6.29 -15.21
CA HIS A 607 14.48 -6.85 -15.51
C HIS A 607 15.52 -5.80 -15.91
N ALA A 608 15.15 -4.90 -16.81
CA ALA A 608 16.09 -3.97 -17.43
C ALA A 608 16.66 -2.94 -16.45
N GLY A 609 15.85 -2.50 -15.48
CA GLY A 609 16.24 -1.49 -14.49
C GLY A 609 17.42 -1.92 -13.62
N ILE A 610 17.46 -3.19 -13.22
CA ILE A 610 18.56 -3.73 -12.39
C ILE A 610 19.89 -3.66 -13.17
N VAL A 611 19.90 -4.18 -14.39
CA VAL A 611 21.10 -4.18 -15.25
C VAL A 611 21.56 -2.74 -15.52
N TYR A 612 20.63 -1.86 -15.76
CA TYR A 612 20.87 -0.44 -16.04
C TYR A 612 21.51 0.28 -14.83
N ILE A 613 20.96 0.10 -13.63
CA ILE A 613 21.46 0.72 -12.40
C ILE A 613 22.83 0.18 -12.01
N GLN A 614 23.05 -1.13 -12.14
CA GLN A 614 24.36 -1.74 -11.89
C GLN A 614 25.47 -1.09 -12.74
N TYR A 615 25.16 -0.84 -14.02
CA TYR A 615 26.08 -0.14 -14.90
C TYR A 615 26.34 1.31 -14.45
N ILE A 616 25.30 2.05 -14.06
CA ILE A 616 25.45 3.45 -13.61
C ILE A 616 26.33 3.52 -12.37
N ILE A 617 26.05 2.68 -11.36
CA ILE A 617 26.85 2.66 -10.11
C ILE A 617 28.34 2.40 -10.43
N ALA A 618 28.62 1.46 -11.31
CA ALA A 618 30.00 1.14 -11.68
C ALA A 618 30.70 2.23 -12.51
N ASN A 619 29.94 3.16 -13.13
CA ASN A 619 30.46 4.14 -14.08
C ASN A 619 29.99 5.57 -13.81
N ILE A 620 29.66 5.92 -12.56
CA ILE A 620 28.96 7.18 -12.22
C ILE A 620 29.64 8.44 -12.79
N ASP A 621 30.97 8.54 -12.70
CA ASP A 621 31.73 9.70 -13.19
C ASP A 621 31.64 9.82 -14.72
N ALA A 622 31.73 8.69 -15.44
CA ALA A 622 31.61 8.65 -16.89
C ALA A 622 30.17 9.02 -17.34
N VAL A 623 29.18 8.56 -16.61
CA VAL A 623 27.75 8.87 -16.84
C VAL A 623 27.49 10.35 -16.62
N THR A 624 28.00 10.92 -15.53
CA THR A 624 27.87 12.36 -15.22
C THR A 624 28.51 13.22 -16.32
N LYS A 625 29.69 12.86 -16.77
CA LYS A 625 30.36 13.55 -17.89
C LYS A 625 29.58 13.42 -19.18
N LEU A 626 29.06 12.22 -19.51
CA LEU A 626 28.25 11.99 -20.69
C LEU A 626 26.97 12.84 -20.67
N LEU A 627 26.27 12.89 -19.54
CA LEU A 627 25.06 13.70 -19.33
C LEU A 627 25.35 15.16 -19.65
N GLY A 628 26.41 15.74 -19.09
CA GLY A 628 26.82 17.13 -19.37
C GLY A 628 27.15 17.38 -20.85
N GLN A 629 27.81 16.43 -21.52
CA GLN A 629 28.12 16.55 -22.95
C GLN A 629 26.87 16.50 -23.82
N VAL A 630 25.94 15.59 -23.51
CA VAL A 630 24.65 15.48 -24.23
C VAL A 630 23.83 16.74 -24.02
N GLN A 631 23.77 17.25 -22.80
CA GLN A 631 23.06 18.49 -22.48
C GLN A 631 23.60 19.68 -23.30
N ALA A 632 24.91 19.92 -23.27
CA ALA A 632 25.53 20.99 -24.06
C ALA A 632 25.28 20.86 -25.56
N LYS A 633 25.26 19.64 -26.10
CA LYS A 633 24.97 19.37 -27.51
C LYS A 633 23.51 19.69 -27.86
N ILE A 634 22.57 19.33 -27.01
CA ILE A 634 21.13 19.63 -27.16
C ILE A 634 20.90 21.12 -27.07
N ASP A 635 21.44 21.79 -26.04
CA ASP A 635 21.30 23.22 -25.82
C ASP A 635 21.77 24.03 -27.04
N LYS A 636 22.92 23.66 -27.59
CA LYS A 636 23.47 24.28 -28.80
C LYS A 636 22.60 24.02 -30.03
N ALA A 637 22.10 22.79 -30.23
CA ALA A 637 21.34 22.41 -31.41
C ALA A 637 19.92 23.00 -31.43
N ALA A 638 19.30 23.10 -30.25
CA ALA A 638 17.96 23.66 -30.08
C ALA A 638 17.95 25.15 -29.71
N ASP A 639 19.14 25.76 -29.56
CA ASP A 639 19.31 27.18 -29.18
C ASP A 639 18.57 27.50 -27.86
N LEU A 640 18.78 26.65 -26.83
CA LEU A 640 18.15 26.79 -25.51
C LEU A 640 18.88 27.82 -24.65
N THR A 641 18.13 28.49 -23.80
CA THR A 641 18.63 29.49 -22.84
C THR A 641 18.38 29.03 -21.38
N ALA A 642 18.82 29.82 -20.39
CA ALA A 642 18.57 29.54 -18.98
C ALA A 642 17.07 29.42 -18.62
N GLU A 643 16.18 30.02 -19.40
CA GLU A 643 14.73 29.89 -19.23
C GLU A 643 14.24 28.48 -19.52
N ASN A 644 14.92 27.74 -20.41
CA ASN A 644 14.55 26.39 -20.86
C ASN A 644 15.23 25.28 -20.04
N ARG A 645 15.77 25.58 -18.86
CA ARG A 645 16.57 24.64 -18.05
C ARG A 645 15.87 23.32 -17.73
N PHE A 646 14.54 23.32 -17.58
CA PHE A 646 13.77 22.09 -17.34
C PHE A 646 13.76 21.20 -18.57
N TRP A 647 13.56 21.78 -19.75
CA TRP A 647 13.56 21.04 -21.03
C TRP A 647 14.95 20.49 -21.33
N SER A 648 15.97 21.32 -21.17
CA SER A 648 17.38 20.95 -21.36
C SER A 648 17.75 19.75 -20.50
N ALA A 649 17.46 19.82 -19.19
CA ALA A 649 17.79 18.75 -18.25
C ALA A 649 17.01 17.46 -18.55
N GLY A 650 15.69 17.55 -18.85
CA GLY A 650 14.85 16.41 -19.13
C GLY A 650 15.26 15.69 -20.43
N ALA A 651 15.45 16.44 -21.51
CA ALA A 651 15.88 15.89 -22.78
C ALA A 651 17.28 15.29 -22.73
N ALA A 652 18.20 15.91 -21.98
CA ALA A 652 19.55 15.38 -21.79
C ALA A 652 19.55 14.07 -20.99
N ALA A 653 18.76 14.01 -19.92
CA ALA A 653 18.61 12.81 -19.10
C ALA A 653 18.00 11.65 -19.93
N ASP A 654 16.95 11.93 -20.69
CA ASP A 654 16.30 10.96 -21.57
C ASP A 654 17.29 10.37 -22.59
N LEU A 655 17.89 11.22 -23.41
CA LEU A 655 18.80 10.75 -24.45
C LEU A 655 20.04 10.05 -23.88
N THR A 656 20.57 10.53 -22.76
CA THR A 656 21.69 9.85 -22.07
C THR A 656 21.27 8.47 -21.57
N GLY A 657 20.06 8.36 -21.03
CA GLY A 657 19.46 7.09 -20.60
C GLY A 657 19.37 6.09 -21.76
N VAL A 658 18.86 6.53 -22.92
CA VAL A 658 18.78 5.70 -24.12
C VAL A 658 20.16 5.31 -24.64
N LEU A 659 21.14 6.23 -24.65
CA LEU A 659 22.53 5.91 -25.05
C LEU A 659 23.15 4.81 -24.18
N ILE A 660 22.94 4.87 -22.88
CA ILE A 660 23.42 3.84 -21.94
C ILE A 660 22.66 2.53 -22.16
N ALA A 661 21.32 2.58 -22.29
CA ALA A 661 20.53 1.39 -22.55
C ALA A 661 20.93 0.70 -23.85
N LYS A 662 21.21 1.47 -24.91
CA LYS A 662 21.74 0.95 -26.18
C LYS A 662 23.11 0.30 -26.01
N LYS A 663 24.00 0.93 -25.27
CA LYS A 663 25.31 0.36 -24.97
C LYS A 663 25.22 -0.98 -24.22
N LEU A 664 24.21 -1.15 -23.40
CA LEU A 664 23.92 -2.39 -22.66
C LEU A 664 23.16 -3.44 -23.50
N GLY A 665 22.78 -3.11 -24.73
CA GLY A 665 21.98 -4.00 -25.58
C GLY A 665 20.51 -4.12 -25.17
N LEU A 666 20.03 -3.24 -24.29
CA LEU A 666 18.63 -3.24 -23.85
C LEU A 666 17.69 -2.68 -24.93
N VAL A 667 18.16 -1.70 -25.71
CA VAL A 667 17.43 -1.12 -26.86
C VAL A 667 18.37 -0.91 -28.03
N ASN A 668 17.81 -0.93 -29.28
CA ASN A 668 18.58 -0.76 -30.51
C ASN A 668 18.31 0.56 -31.23
N TYR A 669 17.57 1.48 -30.59
CA TYR A 669 17.07 2.73 -31.20
C TYR A 669 18.15 3.53 -31.94
N ASP A 670 17.78 4.14 -33.07
CA ASP A 670 18.64 5.08 -33.75
C ASP A 670 18.74 6.41 -33.00
N THR A 671 19.79 6.52 -32.18
CA THR A 671 20.01 7.68 -31.31
C THR A 671 20.26 8.97 -32.06
N SER A 672 20.64 8.91 -33.37
CA SER A 672 20.79 10.10 -34.19
C SER A 672 19.42 10.65 -34.66
N LYS A 673 18.50 9.75 -35.03
CA LYS A 673 17.12 10.13 -35.35
C LYS A 673 16.40 10.65 -34.10
N LEU A 674 16.55 9.94 -32.98
CA LEU A 674 15.99 10.37 -31.69
C LEU A 674 16.52 11.76 -31.26
N PHE A 675 17.84 12.03 -31.40
CA PHE A 675 18.40 13.35 -31.16
C PHE A 675 17.76 14.42 -32.07
N SER A 676 17.63 14.14 -33.38
CA SER A 676 17.02 15.06 -34.33
C SER A 676 15.56 15.36 -34.00
N TYR A 677 14.82 14.33 -33.57
CA TYR A 677 13.44 14.47 -33.09
C TYR A 677 13.37 15.35 -31.85
N ILE A 678 14.21 15.09 -30.84
CA ILE A 678 14.29 15.90 -29.60
C ILE A 678 14.55 17.35 -29.89
N VAL A 679 15.55 17.65 -30.77
CA VAL A 679 15.88 19.02 -31.16
C VAL A 679 14.71 19.71 -31.87
N LYS A 680 14.00 19.00 -32.75
CA LYS A 680 12.82 19.51 -33.42
C LYS A 680 11.72 19.85 -32.43
N MET A 681 11.38 18.92 -31.54
CA MET A 681 10.36 19.07 -30.50
C MET A 681 10.67 20.26 -29.56
N LEU A 682 11.92 20.43 -29.14
CA LEU A 682 12.36 21.53 -28.29
C LEU A 682 12.20 22.90 -29.00
N LYS A 683 12.51 22.97 -30.32
CA LYS A 683 12.31 24.19 -31.12
C LYS A 683 10.83 24.53 -31.27
N GLU A 684 9.97 23.53 -31.51
CA GLU A 684 8.53 23.72 -31.60
C GLU A 684 7.97 24.26 -30.27
N ASN A 685 8.33 23.65 -29.11
CA ASN A 685 7.95 24.17 -27.81
C ASN A 685 8.45 25.58 -27.54
N LYS A 686 9.71 25.92 -27.96
CA LYS A 686 10.28 27.25 -27.81
C LYS A 686 9.47 28.28 -28.61
N ASN A 687 9.07 27.96 -29.85
CA ASN A 687 8.24 28.83 -30.67
C ASN A 687 6.85 29.02 -30.03
N SER A 688 6.21 27.93 -29.59
CA SER A 688 4.90 28.00 -28.92
C SER A 688 4.94 28.90 -27.67
N VAL A 689 6.02 28.83 -26.88
CA VAL A 689 6.20 29.72 -25.72
C VAL A 689 6.47 31.16 -26.11
N ALA A 690 7.18 31.40 -27.22
CA ALA A 690 7.41 32.76 -27.75
C ALA A 690 6.09 33.37 -28.22
N ASP A 691 5.23 32.58 -28.89
CA ASP A 691 3.91 33.01 -29.36
C ASP A 691 2.93 33.30 -28.21
N MET A 692 3.17 32.75 -26.99
CA MET A 692 2.40 33.05 -25.76
C MET A 692 2.72 34.41 -25.15
N ASN A 693 3.73 35.12 -25.65
CA ASN A 693 3.97 36.50 -25.23
C ASN A 693 2.93 37.37 -25.93
N SER A 694 1.70 37.46 -25.40
CA SER A 694 0.73 38.44 -25.84
C SER A 694 1.33 39.84 -25.77
N PRO A 695 1.36 40.59 -26.87
CA PRO A 695 1.76 42.00 -26.80
C PRO A 695 0.96 42.70 -25.69
N ALA A 696 1.58 43.69 -25.04
CA ALA A 696 0.86 44.45 -24.00
C ALA A 696 -0.48 45.02 -24.49
N ILE A 697 -0.63 45.17 -25.80
CA ILE A 697 -1.85 45.56 -26.48
C ILE A 697 -2.98 44.55 -26.34
N GLU A 698 -2.71 43.22 -26.51
CA GLU A 698 -3.72 42.19 -26.37
C GLU A 698 -4.14 42.06 -24.90
N THR A 699 -3.17 42.11 -23.97
CA THR A 699 -3.45 42.15 -22.54
C THR A 699 -4.30 43.35 -22.14
N LEU A 700 -4.08 44.50 -22.78
CA LEU A 700 -4.88 45.71 -22.55
C LEU A 700 -6.27 45.60 -23.15
N ASN A 701 -6.41 44.94 -24.33
CA ASN A 701 -7.70 44.66 -24.96
C ASN A 701 -8.54 43.72 -24.07
N ASP A 702 -7.95 42.68 -23.49
CA ASP A 702 -8.66 41.78 -22.55
C ASP A 702 -9.17 42.55 -21.33
N TYR A 703 -8.33 43.48 -20.79
CA TYR A 703 -8.76 44.34 -19.70
C TYR A 703 -9.94 45.24 -20.13
N PHE A 704 -9.93 45.80 -21.33
CA PHE A 704 -11.03 46.58 -21.82
C PHE A 704 -12.27 45.75 -22.05
N HIS A 705 -12.20 44.57 -22.64
CA HIS A 705 -13.34 43.67 -22.82
C HIS A 705 -14.01 43.31 -21.48
N GLU A 706 -13.26 42.97 -20.48
CA GLU A 706 -13.84 42.61 -19.17
C GLU A 706 -14.41 43.81 -18.42
N ASN A 707 -13.85 45.00 -18.61
CA ASN A 707 -14.19 46.17 -17.77
C ASN A 707 -14.88 47.29 -18.55
N TRP A 708 -15.26 47.04 -19.83
CA TRP A 708 -15.80 48.07 -20.71
C TRP A 708 -17.02 48.75 -20.16
N GLY A 709 -17.92 48.07 -19.48
CA GLY A 709 -19.10 48.61 -18.80
C GLY A 709 -18.80 49.51 -17.60
N ASN A 710 -17.58 49.49 -17.09
CA ASN A 710 -17.09 50.28 -15.95
C ASN A 710 -16.15 51.42 -16.37
N ILE A 711 -16.01 51.66 -17.69
CA ILE A 711 -15.22 52.77 -18.25
C ILE A 711 -16.14 53.84 -18.78
N LEU A 712 -15.95 55.08 -18.29
CA LEU A 712 -16.68 56.23 -18.76
C LEU A 712 -16.26 56.60 -20.18
N LYS A 713 -17.17 56.65 -21.13
CA LYS A 713 -16.95 57.06 -22.53
C LYS A 713 -17.48 58.47 -22.72
N ILE A 714 -16.59 59.39 -23.11
CA ILE A 714 -16.96 60.82 -23.21
C ILE A 714 -15.95 61.52 -24.10
N LYS A 715 -16.34 62.62 -24.78
CA LYS A 715 -15.44 63.46 -25.53
C LYS A 715 -14.58 64.32 -24.61
N SER A 716 -13.34 64.58 -24.96
CA SER A 716 -12.39 65.33 -24.15
C SER A 716 -12.87 66.78 -23.91
N THR A 717 -13.55 67.33 -24.92
CA THR A 717 -14.10 68.70 -24.98
C THR A 717 -15.47 68.84 -24.32
N ASP A 718 -16.15 67.77 -23.97
CA ASP A 718 -17.45 67.80 -23.36
C ASP A 718 -17.37 68.40 -21.94
N ASP A 719 -17.86 69.60 -21.76
CA ASP A 719 -18.02 70.25 -20.47
C ASP A 719 -19.48 70.70 -20.28
N LEU A 720 -20.19 69.86 -19.56
CA LEU A 720 -21.59 70.11 -19.26
C LEU A 720 -21.90 71.42 -18.57
N ARG A 721 -20.84 72.11 -18.17
CA ARG A 721 -20.97 73.51 -17.57
C ARG A 721 -21.09 74.62 -18.60
N LYS A 722 -20.67 74.42 -19.85
CA LYS A 722 -20.76 75.40 -20.93
C LYS A 722 -22.09 75.36 -21.67
N GLY A 723 -22.95 74.30 -21.46
CA GLY A 723 -24.27 74.23 -22.05
C GLY A 723 -25.33 75.07 -21.40
N GLN A 724 -25.07 75.72 -20.22
CA GLN A 724 -26.05 76.54 -19.54
C GLN A 724 -26.21 77.96 -20.13
N ASP A 725 -25.32 78.43 -20.98
CA ASP A 725 -25.36 79.80 -21.52
C ASP A 725 -26.08 79.92 -22.87
N ASN A 726 -26.47 78.84 -23.55
CA ASN A 726 -27.06 78.88 -24.90
C ASN A 726 -28.45 78.26 -25.05
N GLY A 727 -29.21 78.04 -24.00
CA GLY A 727 -30.64 77.76 -24.07
C GLY A 727 -31.08 76.47 -24.83
N LEU A 728 -30.22 75.58 -25.11
CA LEU A 728 -30.50 74.23 -25.68
C LEU A 728 -30.00 73.15 -24.71
N ASP A 729 -30.94 72.50 -24.13
CA ASP A 729 -30.75 71.31 -23.29
C ASP A 729 -30.13 70.19 -24.10
N SER A 730 -28.84 70.18 -24.34
CA SER A 730 -28.16 68.94 -24.75
C SER A 730 -27.51 68.33 -23.51
N LEU A 731 -28.34 67.62 -22.77
CA LEU A 731 -27.83 66.65 -21.80
C LEU A 731 -26.98 65.60 -22.58
N VAL A 732 -25.66 65.77 -22.62
CA VAL A 732 -24.75 64.73 -22.99
C VAL A 732 -24.73 63.73 -21.85
N ILE A 733 -25.68 62.79 -21.91
CA ILE A 733 -25.70 61.60 -21.04
C ILE A 733 -24.56 60.73 -21.53
N PRO A 734 -23.55 60.36 -20.68
CA PRO A 734 -22.59 59.37 -21.10
C PRO A 734 -23.35 58.06 -21.47
N GLU A 735 -23.05 57.50 -22.63
CA GLU A 735 -23.78 56.37 -23.24
C GLU A 735 -23.94 55.13 -22.30
N LEU A 736 -23.13 55.04 -21.27
CA LEU A 736 -23.27 54.00 -20.25
C LEU A 736 -22.86 54.56 -18.90
N ASP A 737 -23.82 54.66 -17.97
CA ASP A 737 -23.47 54.79 -16.54
C ASP A 737 -22.81 53.52 -16.04
N PRO A 738 -21.60 53.63 -15.45
CA PRO A 738 -20.92 52.45 -14.93
C PRO A 738 -21.72 51.81 -13.80
N LYS A 739 -22.16 50.58 -14.00
CA LYS A 739 -23.11 49.87 -13.12
C LYS A 739 -22.57 49.54 -11.71
N ILE A 740 -21.23 49.54 -11.50
CA ILE A 740 -20.64 49.13 -10.23
C ILE A 740 -19.55 50.12 -9.75
N ARG A 741 -18.42 50.24 -10.38
CA ARG A 741 -17.27 51.06 -9.99
C ARG A 741 -16.54 51.60 -11.21
N LEU A 742 -16.40 52.90 -11.29
CA LEU A 742 -15.62 53.49 -12.37
C LEU A 742 -14.17 53.09 -12.28
N VAL A 743 -13.65 52.38 -13.30
CA VAL A 743 -12.25 51.91 -13.33
C VAL A 743 -11.38 52.69 -14.30
N GLY A 744 -12.01 53.44 -15.23
CA GLY A 744 -11.31 54.25 -16.21
C GLY A 744 -12.23 55.26 -16.95
N ARG A 745 -11.60 56.02 -17.80
CA ARG A 745 -12.25 57.02 -18.74
C ARG A 745 -11.65 56.80 -20.12
N TYR A 746 -12.47 56.77 -21.13
CA TYR A 746 -12.04 56.71 -22.53
C TYR A 746 -12.56 57.90 -23.26
N GLU A 747 -11.66 58.70 -23.85
CA GLU A 747 -11.99 59.88 -24.64
C GLU A 747 -12.12 59.48 -26.12
N THR A 748 -13.37 59.53 -26.63
CA THR A 748 -13.72 59.03 -27.96
C THR A 748 -13.14 59.85 -29.09
N ASP A 749 -12.91 61.17 -28.87
CA ASP A 749 -12.34 62.11 -29.80
C ASP A 749 -10.81 62.03 -29.87
N THR A 750 -10.16 61.89 -28.75
CA THR A 750 -8.70 61.84 -28.66
C THR A 750 -8.15 60.38 -28.70
N LYS A 751 -9.02 59.38 -28.61
CA LYS A 751 -8.69 57.94 -28.48
C LYS A 751 -7.75 57.64 -27.31
N VAL A 752 -7.83 58.43 -26.24
CA VAL A 752 -6.98 58.29 -25.05
C VAL A 752 -7.77 57.62 -23.93
N ALA A 753 -7.24 56.52 -23.37
CA ALA A 753 -7.76 55.88 -22.20
C ALA A 753 -7.04 56.36 -20.92
N PHE A 754 -7.77 56.64 -19.86
CA PHE A 754 -7.25 56.96 -18.52
C PHE A 754 -7.68 55.88 -17.57
N LEU A 755 -6.78 54.98 -17.19
CA LEU A 755 -7.07 53.80 -16.33
C LEU A 755 -6.64 54.03 -14.89
N SER A 756 -7.49 53.67 -13.93
CA SER A 756 -7.15 53.69 -12.52
C SER A 756 -6.15 52.59 -12.19
N PRO A 757 -4.98 52.90 -11.58
CA PRO A 757 -3.93 51.91 -11.34
C PRO A 757 -4.36 50.77 -10.40
N LYS A 758 -5.20 51.05 -9.40
CA LYS A 758 -5.58 50.03 -8.39
C LYS A 758 -6.43 48.93 -8.96
N PRO A 759 -7.54 49.21 -9.70
CA PRO A 759 -8.27 48.12 -10.40
C PRO A 759 -7.43 47.36 -11.39
N LEU A 760 -6.62 48.06 -12.20
CA LEU A 760 -5.74 47.43 -13.16
C LEU A 760 -4.70 46.51 -12.49
N LYS A 761 -4.10 46.94 -11.37
CA LYS A 761 -3.18 46.10 -10.59
C LYS A 761 -3.86 44.86 -10.00
N VAL A 762 -5.09 45.00 -9.49
CA VAL A 762 -5.88 43.85 -8.98
C VAL A 762 -6.21 42.88 -10.09
N TRP A 763 -6.59 43.40 -11.28
CA TRP A 763 -6.87 42.55 -12.44
C TRP A 763 -5.60 41.83 -12.93
N CYS A 764 -4.48 42.54 -13.10
CA CYS A 764 -3.20 41.91 -13.43
C CYS A 764 -2.83 40.81 -12.43
N GLY A 765 -3.07 41.03 -11.13
CA GLY A 765 -2.83 40.03 -10.08
C GLY A 765 -3.70 38.79 -10.22
N ARG A 766 -4.97 38.92 -10.64
CA ARG A 766 -5.87 37.80 -10.94
C ARG A 766 -5.40 37.02 -12.14
N GLN A 767 -4.98 37.71 -13.18
CA GLN A 767 -4.45 37.11 -14.41
C GLN A 767 -2.98 36.65 -14.29
N GLN A 768 -2.37 36.81 -13.11
CA GLN A 768 -0.97 36.50 -12.82
C GLN A 768 0.04 37.24 -13.73
N ILE A 769 -0.35 38.39 -14.20
CA ILE A 769 0.50 39.29 -15.01
C ILE A 769 1.34 40.16 -14.07
N ASN A 770 2.63 40.31 -14.36
CA ASN A 770 3.50 41.24 -13.60
C ASN A 770 3.12 42.66 -13.96
N TYR A 771 2.40 43.33 -13.05
CA TYR A 771 1.92 44.68 -13.23
C TYR A 771 3.03 45.68 -13.59
N SER A 772 4.22 45.57 -12.95
CA SER A 772 5.32 46.50 -13.20
C SER A 772 5.89 46.36 -14.62
N SER A 773 6.13 45.14 -15.06
CA SER A 773 6.60 44.86 -16.43
C SER A 773 5.57 45.26 -17.48
N PHE A 774 4.29 44.99 -17.22
CA PHE A 774 3.19 45.37 -18.12
C PHE A 774 3.11 46.91 -18.28
N ILE A 775 3.19 47.64 -17.18
CA ILE A 775 3.21 49.13 -17.23
C ILE A 775 4.46 49.67 -17.95
N GLU A 776 5.61 49.03 -17.75
CA GLU A 776 6.86 49.44 -18.41
C GLU A 776 6.76 49.21 -19.93
N GLU A 777 6.19 48.10 -20.36
CA GLU A 777 5.95 47.84 -21.77
C GLU A 777 4.95 48.81 -22.39
N LEU A 778 3.86 49.12 -21.70
CA LEU A 778 2.91 50.15 -22.14
C LEU A 778 3.55 51.52 -22.21
N LYS A 779 4.47 51.89 -21.33
CA LYS A 779 5.22 53.16 -21.40
C LYS A 779 6.16 53.18 -22.58
N THR A 780 6.88 52.09 -22.81
CA THR A 780 7.90 52.01 -23.86
C THR A 780 7.27 51.93 -25.25
N ASN A 781 6.24 51.11 -25.46
CA ASN A 781 5.68 50.77 -26.78
C ASN A 781 4.49 51.66 -27.14
N PHE A 782 3.72 52.14 -26.17
CA PHE A 782 2.50 52.92 -26.37
C PHE A 782 2.54 54.31 -25.71
N GLY A 783 3.70 54.76 -25.25
CA GLY A 783 3.87 56.10 -24.70
C GLY A 783 3.00 56.37 -23.47
N ALA A 784 2.61 55.35 -22.73
CA ALA A 784 1.75 55.51 -21.58
C ALA A 784 2.41 56.43 -20.52
N LYS A 785 1.63 57.30 -19.91
CA LYS A 785 2.11 58.29 -18.93
C LYS A 785 1.22 58.28 -17.68
N THR A 786 1.81 58.55 -16.55
CA THR A 786 1.02 58.75 -15.31
C THR A 786 0.57 60.20 -15.21
N VAL A 787 -0.73 60.43 -15.19
CA VAL A 787 -1.33 61.75 -15.15
C VAL A 787 -2.32 61.89 -14.00
N LYS A 788 -2.48 63.06 -13.46
CA LYS A 788 -3.49 63.32 -12.41
C LYS A 788 -4.72 63.88 -13.07
N ILE A 789 -5.81 63.14 -13.12
CA ILE A 789 -7.06 63.53 -13.78
C ILE A 789 -8.29 63.17 -12.90
N ARG A 790 -9.35 63.90 -13.08
CA ARG A 790 -10.69 63.58 -12.60
C ARG A 790 -11.36 62.75 -13.66
N LEU A 791 -11.57 61.47 -13.40
CA LEU A 791 -12.20 60.56 -14.36
C LEU A 791 -13.59 61.05 -14.78
N THR A 792 -14.33 61.68 -13.91
CA THR A 792 -15.66 62.25 -14.14
C THR A 792 -15.63 63.69 -14.68
N LYS A 793 -14.50 64.16 -15.23
CA LYS A 793 -14.43 65.56 -15.82
C LYS A 793 -15.41 65.62 -17.00
N GLY A 794 -16.25 66.64 -17.07
CA GLY A 794 -17.27 66.87 -18.10
C GLY A 794 -18.63 66.22 -17.76
N THR A 795 -18.78 65.56 -16.62
CA THR A 795 -20.06 64.97 -16.15
C THR A 795 -20.55 65.60 -14.88
N ASN A 796 -21.81 65.39 -14.52
CA ASN A 796 -22.41 65.90 -13.27
C ASN A 796 -21.87 65.30 -12.01
N MET A 797 -21.15 64.16 -12.12
CA MET A 797 -20.53 63.48 -11.00
C MET A 797 -19.21 64.20 -10.56
N ARG A 798 -19.08 64.46 -9.23
CA ARG A 798 -17.92 65.14 -8.66
C ARG A 798 -17.06 64.13 -7.89
N LEU A 799 -16.19 63.36 -8.57
CA LEU A 799 -15.15 62.61 -7.93
C LEU A 799 -13.84 63.39 -7.77
N ALA A 800 -13.05 63.05 -6.78
CA ALA A 800 -11.73 63.68 -6.61
C ALA A 800 -10.78 63.30 -7.76
N SER A 801 -9.81 64.14 -8.07
CA SER A 801 -8.76 63.82 -9.04
C SER A 801 -7.86 62.69 -8.49
N SER A 802 -7.57 61.71 -9.31
CA SER A 802 -6.70 60.60 -8.99
C SER A 802 -5.56 60.46 -10.02
N TRP A 803 -4.50 59.83 -9.61
CA TRP A 803 -3.46 59.43 -10.56
C TRP A 803 -3.99 58.27 -11.42
N CYS A 804 -3.90 58.42 -12.75
CA CYS A 804 -4.32 57.48 -13.74
C CYS A 804 -3.20 57.21 -14.75
N LEU A 805 -3.22 56.03 -15.34
CA LEU A 805 -2.40 55.69 -16.49
C LEU A 805 -3.10 56.18 -17.74
N SER A 806 -2.48 57.17 -18.46
CA SER A 806 -2.95 57.67 -19.76
C SER A 806 -2.30 56.86 -20.85
N ILE A 807 -3.09 56.29 -21.76
CA ILE A 807 -2.65 55.39 -22.87
C ILE A 807 -3.26 55.92 -24.13
N ASP A 808 -2.44 56.11 -25.15
CA ASP A 808 -2.90 56.43 -26.53
C ASP A 808 -3.36 55.11 -27.19
N CYS A 809 -4.67 55.00 -27.39
CA CYS A 809 -5.31 53.87 -27.99
C CYS A 809 -5.58 54.04 -29.51
N SER A 810 -5.01 55.07 -30.18
CA SER A 810 -5.20 55.35 -31.58
C SER A 810 -4.67 54.25 -32.52
N LYS A 811 -3.75 53.40 -32.02
CA LYS A 811 -3.16 52.27 -32.73
C LYS A 811 -3.84 50.94 -32.38
N MET A 812 -4.86 50.95 -31.56
CA MET A 812 -5.65 49.82 -31.18
C MET A 812 -6.92 49.80 -32.01
N ASP A 813 -7.35 48.63 -32.49
CA ASP A 813 -8.63 48.45 -33.18
C ASP A 813 -9.83 48.57 -32.19
N VAL A 814 -9.83 49.65 -31.41
CA VAL A 814 -10.98 50.00 -30.57
C VAL A 814 -11.82 50.97 -31.41
N ASP A 815 -12.47 50.51 -32.44
CA ASP A 815 -13.53 51.29 -33.12
C ASP A 815 -14.81 51.17 -32.28
N ILE A 816 -15.07 52.24 -31.61
CA ILE A 816 -16.41 52.50 -31.05
C ILE A 816 -17.16 53.30 -32.12
N ASP A 817 -17.89 52.58 -32.98
CA ASP A 817 -18.93 53.21 -33.80
C ASP A 817 -20.03 53.70 -32.85
N VAL A 818 -19.97 54.99 -32.51
CA VAL A 818 -21.07 55.71 -31.90
C VAL A 818 -21.98 56.20 -33.04
N ASN A 819 -22.62 55.30 -33.69
CA ASN A 819 -23.78 55.53 -34.53
C ASN A 819 -24.92 54.62 -34.08
N VAL A 820 -25.58 55.00 -32.97
CA VAL A 820 -26.98 54.64 -32.77
C VAL A 820 -27.77 55.87 -33.26
N GLU A 821 -28.14 55.83 -34.53
CA GLU A 821 -29.28 56.63 -34.98
C GLU A 821 -30.53 56.14 -34.22
N VAL A 822 -31.20 57.08 -33.61
CA VAL A 822 -32.49 56.93 -32.93
C VAL A 822 -33.58 56.47 -33.88
#